data_eacde419078627b1a98ed4b57830a32e
#
_entry.id   eacde419078627b1a98ed4b57830a32e
#
_cell.length_a   1.000
_cell.length_b   1.000
_cell.length_c   1.000
_cell.angle_alpha   90.00
_cell.angle_beta   90.00
_cell.angle_gamma   90.00
#
_symmetry.space_group_name_H-M   'P 1'
#
loop_
_entity.id
_entity.type
_entity.pdbx_description
1 polymer ?
#
loop_
_entity_poly.entity_id
_entity_poly.type
_entity_poly.pdbx_seq_one_letter_code
_entity_poly.pdbx_strand_id
1 'polypeptide(L)'
;MKKELEKTYDPKQIEDKIYHNWTEKGYFHAEVNPNKKPFTIVMPPPNITGQLHMGHALDNTMQDILIRFKRMQGYEALWQAGTDHASIATEAKIVEKLKEEGTSKEELGREGFLKRAWEWKEEYGGRIISQLKKLGSSCDWERERFTMDEGCSEAVKEVFVKLYDKKLIYKGSRLVNWCPVCNTSISDAEVEHEEKAGHFWHIKYPIMEDGKPSTTNFLEFATTRPETMLGDTAVAVNPEDERYTYLKGKTVWLPIAEREIPVIEDSYVDMEFGTGVVKITPAHDPNDFEVGKRHGLPEINIMNDDATINENGGKYEGLDRYEARKKIVEELDSLGLLGKIEDHSHNVGTCYRCHSVVEPLIKEQWFVKMDEMIKPASDAVKTGEIKLIPERMDKTYFNWTDNIRDWCISRQLWWGHRIPAWYCGDCGEIIVAKEEPKVCPKCGKSHLKQDEDTLDTWFSSALWPFSTLGWPNETPEYKYFYPTDVLVTGYDIIFFWVIRMIFSAYEQTGKAPFHTVMFHGLVRDSQGRKMSKSLGNGIDPLEIIDKYGADALRFTLITGNAPGNDMRFYNERVEASRNFANKVWNASRFIMMNLDAAEVPTNIDLSELTPADKWILSRANKLSAEMTENMDAFELGIAVQKVYDFIWEEFCDWYIEMVKPRLYSDTDKTKAAALFTLKTVLINMLKLLHPFMPFVTEEIYQALRENEPNEAVKSAMEESIMISAWPTFKAEWDFAKEEAEVALIKEAVKSIRAVRTDKNVPPSRKAKVIVVSDKEDVRRVFTEGESFFASLSYASEVEVQADKSGIDDNAVSAVISQAVIYMPFSDLVDIDKEVERLEKEHKRLEGEIARSNGMLSNEKFVSKAPEAKINEEKEKLAKYTEMLKQVEEQLTRLKKN
;
A
#
# COMPACT_ATOMS: atom_id res chain seq x y z
N MET A 1 -7.39 43.98 -7.97
CA MET A 1 -6.05 43.75 -8.54
C MET A 1 -6.05 42.33 -9.04
N LYS A 2 -5.47 42.06 -10.21
CA LYS A 2 -5.33 40.67 -10.70
C LYS A 2 -4.45 39.88 -9.76
N LYS A 3 -4.80 38.59 -9.52
CA LYS A 3 -4.02 37.68 -8.69
C LYS A 3 -2.85 37.12 -9.50
N GLU A 4 -1.63 37.55 -9.17
CA GLU A 4 -0.44 36.99 -9.79
C GLU A 4 0.03 35.77 -9.02
N LEU A 5 0.42 34.70 -9.74
CA LEU A 5 1.08 33.55 -9.12
C LEU A 5 2.52 33.92 -8.78
N GLU A 6 2.94 33.59 -7.56
CA GLU A 6 4.31 33.77 -7.11
C GLU A 6 5.32 33.08 -8.06
N LYS A 7 6.59 33.48 -8.00
CA LYS A 7 7.65 32.99 -8.89
C LYS A 7 7.89 31.48 -8.74
N THR A 8 7.68 30.95 -7.53
CA THR A 8 7.83 29.53 -7.20
C THR A 8 6.64 29.09 -6.39
N TYR A 9 6.22 27.84 -6.55
CA TYR A 9 5.21 27.22 -5.72
C TYR A 9 5.76 26.96 -4.31
N ASP A 10 5.12 27.52 -3.28
CA ASP A 10 5.45 27.27 -1.87
C ASP A 10 4.26 26.64 -1.14
N PRO A 11 4.27 25.31 -0.93
CA PRO A 11 3.16 24.59 -0.29
C PRO A 11 2.80 25.14 1.09
N LYS A 12 3.81 25.59 1.88
CA LYS A 12 3.60 26.07 3.25
C LYS A 12 2.71 27.31 3.35
N GLN A 13 2.71 28.13 2.32
CA GLN A 13 1.86 29.33 2.27
C GLN A 13 0.46 29.07 1.76
N ILE A 14 0.25 27.93 1.10
CA ILE A 14 -0.94 27.67 0.29
C ILE A 14 -1.81 26.57 0.91
N GLU A 15 -1.25 25.44 1.32
CA GLU A 15 -1.99 24.24 1.67
C GLU A 15 -2.94 24.45 2.86
N ASP A 16 -2.48 25.04 3.95
CA ASP A 16 -3.33 25.27 5.14
C ASP A 16 -4.48 26.23 4.84
N LYS A 17 -4.23 27.28 4.06
CA LYS A 17 -5.26 28.26 3.67
C LYS A 17 -6.34 27.62 2.80
N ILE A 18 -5.94 26.83 1.82
CA ILE A 18 -6.86 26.13 0.94
C ILE A 18 -7.69 25.13 1.73
N TYR A 19 -7.05 24.31 2.57
CA TYR A 19 -7.75 23.30 3.37
C TYR A 19 -8.78 23.91 4.31
N HIS A 20 -8.43 25.01 4.95
CA HIS A 20 -9.34 25.75 5.80
C HIS A 20 -10.56 26.29 5.01
N ASN A 21 -10.34 26.86 3.82
CA ASN A 21 -11.41 27.33 2.97
C ASN A 21 -12.35 26.18 2.55
N TRP A 22 -11.83 25.00 2.19
CA TRP A 22 -12.65 23.85 1.83
C TRP A 22 -13.53 23.38 2.99
N THR A 23 -12.98 23.37 4.21
CA THR A 23 -13.74 22.97 5.41
C THR A 23 -14.78 23.99 5.80
N GLU A 24 -14.47 25.29 5.77
CA GLU A 24 -15.43 26.36 6.05
C GLU A 24 -16.59 26.38 5.07
N LYS A 25 -16.34 26.08 3.79
CA LYS A 25 -17.36 26.03 2.74
C LYS A 25 -18.17 24.71 2.76
N GLY A 26 -17.79 23.75 3.59
CA GLY A 26 -18.50 22.48 3.70
C GLY A 26 -18.38 21.58 2.46
N TYR A 27 -17.34 21.73 1.63
CA TYR A 27 -17.19 20.94 0.38
C TYR A 27 -16.99 19.45 0.60
N PHE A 28 -16.66 19.04 1.82
CA PHE A 28 -16.45 17.63 2.19
C PHE A 28 -17.73 16.96 2.69
N HIS A 29 -18.71 17.76 3.12
CA HIS A 29 -19.95 17.26 3.69
C HIS A 29 -20.84 16.64 2.63
N ALA A 30 -21.39 15.47 2.93
CA ALA A 30 -22.32 14.75 2.07
C ALA A 30 -23.71 14.69 2.72
N GLU A 31 -24.73 14.98 1.95
CA GLU A 31 -26.11 15.00 2.42
C GLU A 31 -26.93 13.87 1.77
N VAL A 32 -28.02 13.49 2.44
CA VAL A 32 -29.00 12.57 1.85
C VAL A 32 -29.73 13.30 0.72
N ASN A 33 -29.35 13.03 -0.53
CA ASN A 33 -29.89 13.70 -1.71
C ASN A 33 -30.46 12.68 -2.71
N PRO A 34 -31.80 12.51 -2.76
CA PRO A 34 -32.44 11.55 -3.67
C PRO A 34 -32.19 11.79 -5.17
N ASN A 35 -31.77 13.00 -5.54
CA ASN A 35 -31.48 13.37 -6.92
C ASN A 35 -30.07 13.04 -7.40
N LYS A 36 -29.21 12.62 -6.49
CA LYS A 36 -27.84 12.19 -6.79
C LYS A 36 -27.64 10.71 -6.43
N LYS A 37 -26.70 10.05 -7.08
CA LYS A 37 -26.25 8.73 -6.66
C LYS A 37 -25.27 8.88 -5.50
N PRO A 38 -25.41 8.08 -4.42
CA PRO A 38 -24.39 8.02 -3.38
C PRO A 38 -23.13 7.36 -3.91
N PHE A 39 -22.00 7.74 -3.35
CA PHE A 39 -20.74 6.98 -3.42
C PHE A 39 -20.09 7.06 -2.07
N THR A 40 -19.91 5.92 -1.43
CA THR A 40 -19.51 5.86 -0.02
C THR A 40 -18.23 5.05 0.16
N ILE A 41 -17.25 5.63 0.83
CA ILE A 41 -16.08 4.94 1.36
C ILE A 41 -16.09 5.09 2.88
N VAL A 42 -15.94 3.98 3.61
CA VAL A 42 -15.61 4.02 5.04
C VAL A 42 -14.12 3.89 5.19
N MET A 43 -13.51 4.87 5.86
CA MET A 43 -12.08 4.84 6.15
C MET A 43 -11.74 3.68 7.08
N PRO A 44 -10.68 2.89 6.82
CA PRO A 44 -10.10 2.06 7.85
C PRO A 44 -9.74 2.92 9.06
N PRO A 45 -10.44 2.79 10.20
CA PRO A 45 -10.25 3.71 11.30
C PRO A 45 -8.86 3.53 11.91
N PRO A 46 -7.97 4.53 11.88
CA PRO A 46 -6.65 4.39 12.46
C PRO A 46 -6.72 4.13 13.97
N ASN A 47 -5.86 3.23 14.43
CA ASN A 47 -5.71 2.92 15.85
C ASN A 47 -5.13 4.10 16.62
N ILE A 48 -5.72 4.46 17.76
CA ILE A 48 -5.22 5.55 18.63
C ILE A 48 -3.96 5.18 19.41
N THR A 49 -3.08 4.37 18.84
CA THR A 49 -1.83 3.90 19.45
C THR A 49 -0.63 4.82 19.23
N GLY A 50 -0.80 5.88 18.46
CA GLY A 50 0.24 6.86 18.15
C GLY A 50 -0.05 7.62 16.87
N GLN A 51 0.99 8.15 16.25
CA GLN A 51 0.89 8.91 15.00
C GLN A 51 0.79 7.99 13.78
N LEU A 52 0.25 8.54 12.67
CA LEU A 52 0.16 7.88 11.38
C LEU A 52 1.57 7.61 10.80
N HIS A 53 1.66 6.59 9.96
CA HIS A 53 2.86 6.23 9.20
C HIS A 53 2.56 6.24 7.69
N MET A 54 3.60 5.99 6.85
CA MET A 54 3.46 6.02 5.39
C MET A 54 2.39 5.08 4.82
N GLY A 55 2.14 3.94 5.46
CA GLY A 55 1.04 3.04 5.06
C GLY A 55 -0.33 3.71 5.16
N HIS A 56 -0.57 4.46 6.23
CA HIS A 56 -1.81 5.24 6.37
C HIS A 56 -1.87 6.38 5.34
N ALA A 57 -0.73 7.03 5.04
CA ALA A 57 -0.70 8.08 4.02
C ALA A 57 -1.04 7.52 2.63
N LEU A 58 -0.56 6.31 2.28
CA LEU A 58 -0.92 5.63 1.05
C LEU A 58 -2.42 5.30 1.01
N ASP A 59 -2.91 4.59 2.03
CA ASP A 59 -4.30 4.17 2.16
C ASP A 59 -5.28 5.34 2.01
N ASN A 60 -5.05 6.42 2.80
CA ASN A 60 -5.91 7.60 2.76
C ASN A 60 -5.77 8.39 1.45
N THR A 61 -4.59 8.43 0.83
CA THR A 61 -4.43 9.08 -0.48
C THR A 61 -5.24 8.38 -1.56
N MET A 62 -5.26 7.04 -1.58
CA MET A 62 -6.05 6.27 -2.55
C MET A 62 -7.55 6.53 -2.38
N GLN A 63 -8.04 6.54 -1.15
CA GLN A 63 -9.45 6.83 -0.84
C GLN A 63 -9.83 8.25 -1.26
N ASP A 64 -9.01 9.24 -0.91
CA ASP A 64 -9.27 10.64 -1.24
C ASP A 64 -9.33 10.89 -2.75
N ILE A 65 -8.46 10.23 -3.52
CA ILE A 65 -8.48 10.30 -4.98
C ILE A 65 -9.82 9.82 -5.53
N LEU A 66 -10.31 8.68 -5.06
CA LEU A 66 -11.60 8.12 -5.49
C LEU A 66 -12.76 9.01 -5.09
N ILE A 67 -12.75 9.53 -3.87
CA ILE A 67 -13.81 10.45 -3.38
C ILE A 67 -13.83 11.75 -4.18
N ARG A 68 -12.68 12.39 -4.43
CA ARG A 68 -12.59 13.60 -5.25
C ARG A 68 -13.07 13.36 -6.68
N PHE A 69 -12.63 12.25 -7.28
CA PHE A 69 -13.07 11.86 -8.61
C PHE A 69 -14.59 11.70 -8.69
N LYS A 70 -15.20 10.94 -7.76
CA LYS A 70 -16.65 10.72 -7.75
C LYS A 70 -17.43 12.00 -7.43
N ARG A 71 -16.93 12.84 -6.54
CA ARG A 71 -17.51 14.17 -6.28
C ARG A 71 -17.54 15.02 -7.55
N MET A 72 -16.45 15.07 -8.30
CA MET A 72 -16.39 15.78 -9.58
C MET A 72 -17.27 15.15 -10.67
N GLN A 73 -17.58 13.85 -10.58
CA GLN A 73 -18.58 13.20 -11.44
C GLN A 73 -20.03 13.49 -11.03
N GLY A 74 -20.27 14.26 -9.97
CA GLY A 74 -21.58 14.66 -9.51
C GLY A 74 -22.27 13.68 -8.56
N TYR A 75 -21.56 12.67 -8.05
CA TYR A 75 -22.06 11.80 -6.99
C TYR A 75 -22.18 12.57 -5.67
N GLU A 76 -23.08 12.09 -4.80
CA GLU A 76 -23.06 12.47 -3.39
C GLU A 76 -22.01 11.59 -2.70
N ALA A 77 -20.79 12.11 -2.60
CA ALA A 77 -19.63 11.33 -2.20
C ALA A 77 -19.36 11.48 -0.71
N LEU A 78 -19.63 10.43 0.07
CA LEU A 78 -19.36 10.36 1.50
C LEU A 78 -18.04 9.61 1.75
N TRP A 79 -17.07 10.28 2.34
CA TRP A 79 -15.93 9.62 2.95
C TRP A 79 -16.07 9.65 4.47
N GLN A 80 -16.55 8.54 5.03
CA GLN A 80 -16.80 8.39 6.45
C GLN A 80 -15.48 8.22 7.20
N ALA A 81 -15.12 9.20 8.03
CA ALA A 81 -13.91 9.19 8.85
C ALA A 81 -14.18 8.68 10.25
N GLY A 82 -13.11 8.25 10.91
CA GLY A 82 -13.13 7.91 12.33
C GLY A 82 -11.83 7.28 12.80
N THR A 83 -11.81 6.86 14.08
CA THR A 83 -10.68 6.22 14.73
C THR A 83 -11.10 4.98 15.50
N ASP A 84 -10.17 4.03 15.68
CA ASP A 84 -10.40 2.78 16.41
C ASP A 84 -9.73 2.84 17.79
N HIS A 85 -10.46 2.37 18.81
CA HIS A 85 -9.96 2.28 20.16
C HIS A 85 -8.84 1.26 20.35
N ALA A 86 -8.73 0.27 19.47
CA ALA A 86 -7.63 -0.69 19.36
C ALA A 86 -7.26 -1.38 20.69
N SER A 87 -8.23 -1.91 21.38
CA SER A 87 -8.20 -2.45 22.76
C SER A 87 -6.82 -2.85 23.32
N ILE A 88 -6.27 -4.01 22.94
CA ILE A 88 -4.96 -4.51 23.42
C ILE A 88 -3.85 -3.49 23.15
N ALA A 89 -3.82 -2.93 21.95
CA ALA A 89 -2.73 -2.08 21.49
C ALA A 89 -2.66 -0.76 22.26
N THR A 90 -3.81 -0.16 22.51
CA THR A 90 -3.93 1.10 23.26
C THR A 90 -3.70 0.87 24.74
N GLU A 91 -4.29 -0.19 25.31
CA GLU A 91 -4.07 -0.54 26.71
C GLU A 91 -2.59 -0.76 27.01
N ALA A 92 -1.88 -1.51 26.16
CA ALA A 92 -0.45 -1.74 26.32
C ALA A 92 0.36 -0.43 26.30
N LYS A 93 -0.01 0.54 25.44
CA LYS A 93 0.67 1.84 25.39
C LYS A 93 0.40 2.69 26.64
N ILE A 94 -0.80 2.65 27.16
CA ILE A 94 -1.15 3.35 28.41
C ILE A 94 -0.41 2.73 29.59
N VAL A 95 -0.36 1.38 29.68
CA VAL A 95 0.40 0.66 30.72
C VAL A 95 1.89 1.00 30.65
N GLU A 96 2.49 1.05 29.45
CA GLU A 96 3.87 1.48 29.25
C GLU A 96 4.11 2.89 29.81
N LYS A 97 3.22 3.83 29.48
CA LYS A 97 3.28 5.22 29.97
C LYS A 97 3.10 5.31 31.49
N LEU A 98 2.16 4.58 32.07
CA LEU A 98 1.98 4.54 33.52
C LEU A 98 3.22 4.02 34.25
N LYS A 99 3.88 3.02 33.67
CA LYS A 99 5.16 2.52 34.23
C LYS A 99 6.27 3.57 34.19
N GLU A 100 6.36 4.36 33.12
CA GLU A 100 7.29 5.49 33.02
C GLU A 100 6.97 6.58 34.06
N GLU A 101 5.70 6.78 34.38
CA GLU A 101 5.21 7.71 35.40
C GLU A 101 5.37 7.16 36.84
N GLY A 102 5.80 5.91 37.01
CA GLY A 102 6.04 5.28 38.30
C GLY A 102 4.77 4.76 39.01
N THR A 103 3.70 4.49 38.26
CA THR A 103 2.44 3.91 38.75
C THR A 103 2.02 2.70 37.93
N SER A 104 0.97 1.99 38.33
CA SER A 104 0.45 0.82 37.64
C SER A 104 -1.05 0.92 37.38
N LYS A 105 -1.53 0.04 36.51
CA LYS A 105 -2.94 -0.13 36.18
C LYS A 105 -3.72 -0.53 37.44
N GLU A 106 -3.16 -1.44 38.25
CA GLU A 106 -3.77 -1.99 39.45
C GLU A 106 -3.89 -0.93 40.55
N GLU A 107 -2.89 -0.05 40.70
CA GLU A 107 -2.92 1.04 41.67
C GLU A 107 -4.00 2.07 41.34
N LEU A 108 -4.24 2.35 40.04
CA LEU A 108 -5.31 3.27 39.60
C LEU A 108 -6.71 2.66 39.75
N GLY A 109 -6.81 1.32 39.75
CA GLY A 109 -8.08 0.64 39.61
C GLY A 109 -8.75 0.89 38.24
N ARG A 110 -9.84 0.13 37.96
CA ARG A 110 -10.50 0.17 36.64
C ARG A 110 -10.98 1.58 36.24
N GLU A 111 -11.63 2.29 37.16
CA GLU A 111 -12.16 3.64 36.86
C GLU A 111 -11.06 4.64 36.58
N GLY A 112 -9.99 4.65 37.39
CA GLY A 112 -8.84 5.53 37.17
C GLY A 112 -8.11 5.22 35.87
N PHE A 113 -7.96 3.95 35.55
CA PHE A 113 -7.36 3.54 34.29
C PHE A 113 -8.20 3.96 33.07
N LEU A 114 -9.52 3.75 33.10
CA LEU A 114 -10.43 4.15 32.03
C LEU A 114 -10.41 5.67 31.81
N LYS A 115 -10.33 6.46 32.88
CA LYS A 115 -10.16 7.92 32.75
C LYS A 115 -8.89 8.26 31.97
N ARG A 116 -7.77 7.63 32.27
CA ARG A 116 -6.50 7.82 31.54
C ARG A 116 -6.61 7.37 30.07
N ALA A 117 -7.37 6.31 29.80
CA ALA A 117 -7.59 5.83 28.44
C ALA A 117 -8.43 6.81 27.61
N TRP A 118 -9.42 7.46 28.20
CA TRP A 118 -10.18 8.52 27.52
C TRP A 118 -9.33 9.77 27.27
N GLU A 119 -8.48 10.18 28.22
CA GLU A 119 -7.51 11.27 28.03
C GLU A 119 -6.55 10.95 26.88
N TRP A 120 -6.06 9.71 26.81
CA TRP A 120 -5.24 9.22 25.72
C TRP A 120 -5.95 9.30 24.36
N LYS A 121 -7.23 8.91 24.30
CA LYS A 121 -8.07 9.00 23.08
C LYS A 121 -8.17 10.45 22.59
N GLU A 122 -8.40 11.41 23.48
CA GLU A 122 -8.49 12.82 23.09
C GLU A 122 -7.16 13.34 22.52
N GLU A 123 -6.03 12.99 23.13
CA GLU A 123 -4.71 13.41 22.68
C GLU A 123 -4.35 12.80 21.33
N TYR A 124 -4.39 11.48 21.21
CA TYR A 124 -3.90 10.78 20.01
C TYR A 124 -4.92 10.74 18.88
N GLY A 125 -6.21 10.66 19.18
CA GLY A 125 -7.27 10.79 18.18
C GLY A 125 -7.23 12.15 17.50
N GLY A 126 -7.15 13.24 18.27
CA GLY A 126 -7.01 14.59 17.75
C GLY A 126 -5.74 14.78 16.90
N ARG A 127 -4.63 14.16 17.29
CA ARG A 127 -3.38 14.19 16.51
C ARG A 127 -3.53 13.47 15.16
N ILE A 128 -4.15 12.30 15.13
CA ILE A 128 -4.43 11.53 13.90
C ILE A 128 -5.26 12.37 12.93
N ILE A 129 -6.36 12.96 13.40
CA ILE A 129 -7.22 13.82 12.59
C ILE A 129 -6.44 15.02 12.02
N SER A 130 -5.60 15.65 12.83
CA SER A 130 -4.73 16.75 12.37
C SER A 130 -3.76 16.30 11.27
N GLN A 131 -3.18 15.09 11.38
CA GLN A 131 -2.29 14.54 10.36
C GLN A 131 -3.03 14.25 9.05
N LEU A 132 -4.25 13.70 9.11
CA LEU A 132 -5.10 13.47 7.94
C LEU A 132 -5.46 14.78 7.23
N LYS A 133 -5.78 15.83 7.99
CA LYS A 133 -6.05 17.16 7.45
C LYS A 133 -4.82 17.74 6.74
N LYS A 134 -3.64 17.57 7.29
CA LYS A 134 -2.38 17.98 6.66
C LYS A 134 -2.06 17.22 5.37
N LEU A 135 -2.47 15.95 5.27
CA LEU A 135 -2.36 15.16 4.05
C LEU A 135 -3.34 15.64 2.96
N GLY A 136 -4.31 16.48 3.31
CA GLY A 136 -5.33 16.97 2.40
C GLY A 136 -6.55 16.07 2.26
N SER A 137 -6.78 15.17 3.22
CA SER A 137 -7.91 14.24 3.21
C SER A 137 -9.24 14.98 3.25
N SER A 138 -10.12 14.72 2.25
CA SER A 138 -11.42 15.36 2.11
C SER A 138 -12.57 14.58 2.76
N CYS A 139 -12.32 14.13 4.00
CA CYS A 139 -13.31 13.43 4.80
C CYS A 139 -14.46 14.34 5.23
N ASP A 140 -15.63 13.75 5.41
CA ASP A 140 -16.74 14.42 6.09
C ASP A 140 -16.49 14.47 7.59
N TRP A 141 -15.81 15.53 8.04
CA TRP A 141 -15.41 15.68 9.45
C TRP A 141 -16.59 15.95 10.40
N GLU A 142 -17.73 16.36 9.90
CA GLU A 142 -18.95 16.51 10.70
C GLU A 142 -19.54 15.16 11.11
N ARG A 143 -19.20 14.11 10.35
CA ARG A 143 -19.60 12.72 10.60
C ARG A 143 -18.49 11.87 11.20
N GLU A 144 -17.45 12.51 11.78
CA GLU A 144 -16.36 11.75 12.43
C GLU A 144 -16.91 10.83 13.50
N ARG A 145 -16.45 9.58 13.51
CA ARG A 145 -16.88 8.54 14.44
C ARG A 145 -15.70 7.94 15.23
N PHE A 146 -16.03 7.35 16.34
CA PHE A 146 -15.10 6.57 17.14
C PHE A 146 -15.74 5.23 17.47
N THR A 147 -14.97 4.12 17.37
CA THR A 147 -15.53 2.77 17.54
C THR A 147 -16.16 2.52 18.92
N MET A 148 -15.87 3.37 19.93
CA MET A 148 -16.49 3.33 21.23
C MET A 148 -17.43 4.54 21.51
N ASP A 149 -17.84 5.29 20.48
CA ASP A 149 -18.89 6.29 20.67
C ASP A 149 -20.23 5.64 21.03
N GLU A 150 -21.20 6.44 21.45
CA GLU A 150 -22.47 5.95 21.93
C GLU A 150 -23.21 5.08 20.88
N GLY A 151 -23.30 5.54 19.63
CA GLY A 151 -24.00 4.81 18.58
C GLY A 151 -23.29 3.53 18.15
N CYS A 152 -21.95 3.54 18.03
CA CYS A 152 -21.19 2.33 17.76
C CYS A 152 -21.27 1.34 18.93
N SER A 153 -21.28 1.82 20.18
CA SER A 153 -21.43 0.98 21.37
C SER A 153 -22.83 0.36 21.45
N GLU A 154 -23.87 1.07 21.06
CA GLU A 154 -25.22 0.51 20.95
C GLU A 154 -25.29 -0.60 19.89
N ALA A 155 -24.69 -0.39 18.74
CA ALA A 155 -24.59 -1.42 17.69
C ALA A 155 -23.88 -2.69 18.19
N VAL A 156 -22.78 -2.55 18.92
CA VAL A 156 -22.03 -3.67 19.51
C VAL A 156 -22.92 -4.46 20.47
N LYS A 157 -23.65 -3.80 21.38
CA LYS A 157 -24.56 -4.47 22.32
C LYS A 157 -25.69 -5.19 21.58
N GLU A 158 -26.27 -4.56 20.56
CA GLU A 158 -27.32 -5.14 19.73
C GLU A 158 -26.85 -6.43 19.07
N VAL A 159 -25.66 -6.40 18.44
CA VAL A 159 -25.08 -7.57 17.76
C VAL A 159 -24.80 -8.69 18.77
N PHE A 160 -24.21 -8.38 19.92
CA PHE A 160 -23.88 -9.39 20.92
C PHE A 160 -25.13 -10.10 21.43
N VAL A 161 -26.17 -9.36 21.82
CA VAL A 161 -27.44 -9.91 22.30
C VAL A 161 -28.12 -10.75 21.21
N LYS A 162 -28.24 -10.25 19.99
CA LYS A 162 -28.81 -10.97 18.86
C LYS A 162 -28.13 -12.31 18.57
N LEU A 163 -26.79 -12.30 18.54
CA LEU A 163 -26.00 -13.51 18.28
C LEU A 163 -26.13 -14.52 19.44
N TYR A 164 -26.20 -14.04 20.66
CA TYR A 164 -26.43 -14.89 21.84
C TYR A 164 -27.81 -15.57 21.80
N ASP A 165 -28.87 -14.82 21.52
CA ASP A 165 -30.24 -15.32 21.38
C ASP A 165 -30.34 -16.36 20.25
N LYS A 166 -29.61 -16.18 19.14
CA LYS A 166 -29.47 -17.15 18.04
C LYS A 166 -28.57 -18.34 18.39
N LYS A 167 -27.95 -18.37 19.58
CA LYS A 167 -26.96 -19.38 20.02
C LYS A 167 -25.72 -19.46 19.15
N LEU A 168 -25.41 -18.37 18.48
CA LEU A 168 -24.17 -18.18 17.73
C LEU A 168 -23.04 -17.68 18.62
N ILE A 169 -23.34 -16.97 19.72
CA ILE A 169 -22.39 -16.68 20.79
C ILE A 169 -22.60 -17.67 21.94
N TYR A 170 -21.51 -18.20 22.44
CA TYR A 170 -21.53 -19.09 23.63
C TYR A 170 -20.28 -18.86 24.48
N LYS A 171 -20.38 -19.20 25.77
CA LYS A 171 -19.27 -19.26 26.72
C LYS A 171 -18.84 -20.72 26.90
N GLY A 172 -17.53 -20.97 26.84
CA GLY A 172 -17.03 -22.34 26.97
C GLY A 172 -15.54 -22.42 27.27
N SER A 173 -15.12 -23.52 27.84
CA SER A 173 -13.71 -23.85 28.06
C SER A 173 -13.11 -24.42 26.80
N ARG A 174 -12.10 -23.76 26.27
CA ARG A 174 -11.34 -24.21 25.09
C ARG A 174 -9.87 -23.85 25.22
N LEU A 175 -9.05 -24.55 24.50
CA LEU A 175 -7.65 -24.17 24.34
C LEU A 175 -7.57 -22.87 23.51
N VAL A 176 -6.97 -21.84 24.08
CA VAL A 176 -6.78 -20.53 23.44
C VAL A 176 -5.31 -20.14 23.44
N ASN A 177 -4.92 -19.31 22.49
CA ASN A 177 -3.62 -18.67 22.52
C ASN A 177 -3.61 -17.60 23.60
N TRP A 178 -2.76 -17.78 24.60
CA TRP A 178 -2.63 -16.86 25.72
C TRP A 178 -1.30 -16.12 25.68
N CYS A 179 -1.35 -14.80 25.78
CA CYS A 179 -0.13 -14.00 25.92
C CYS A 179 0.17 -13.76 27.40
N PRO A 180 1.24 -14.34 27.98
CA PRO A 180 1.53 -14.22 29.41
C PRO A 180 2.02 -12.81 29.81
N VAL A 181 2.50 -12.02 28.86
CA VAL A 181 2.95 -10.63 29.10
C VAL A 181 1.79 -9.64 29.02
N CYS A 182 0.93 -9.77 28.01
CA CYS A 182 -0.29 -8.95 27.89
C CYS A 182 -1.41 -9.43 28.80
N ASN A 183 -1.26 -10.63 29.39
CA ASN A 183 -2.20 -11.29 30.29
C ASN A 183 -3.62 -11.38 29.72
N THR A 184 -3.73 -11.79 28.47
CA THR A 184 -5.00 -11.90 27.74
C THR A 184 -4.93 -12.97 26.66
N SER A 185 -6.11 -13.48 26.26
CA SER A 185 -6.27 -14.31 25.09
C SER A 185 -6.03 -13.48 23.82
N ILE A 186 -5.48 -14.10 22.79
CA ILE A 186 -5.33 -13.56 21.45
C ILE A 186 -5.89 -14.56 20.43
N SER A 187 -6.39 -14.09 19.31
CA SER A 187 -6.91 -14.94 18.24
C SER A 187 -5.76 -15.59 17.44
N ASP A 188 -6.06 -16.68 16.72
CA ASP A 188 -5.05 -17.38 15.88
C ASP A 188 -4.36 -16.43 14.89
N ALA A 189 -5.08 -15.47 14.35
CA ALA A 189 -4.55 -14.47 13.44
C ALA A 189 -3.59 -13.45 14.09
N GLU A 190 -3.68 -13.27 15.41
CA GLU A 190 -2.80 -12.38 16.18
C GLU A 190 -1.51 -13.06 16.65
N VAL A 191 -1.32 -14.34 16.30
CA VAL A 191 -0.09 -15.09 16.55
C VAL A 191 0.82 -14.95 15.33
N GLU A 192 1.96 -14.31 15.50
CA GLU A 192 3.04 -14.28 14.51
C GLU A 192 3.94 -15.49 14.71
N HIS A 193 4.45 -16.05 13.63
CA HIS A 193 5.36 -17.19 13.70
C HIS A 193 6.78 -16.74 13.39
N GLU A 194 7.67 -16.90 14.38
CA GLU A 194 9.09 -16.57 14.24
C GLU A 194 9.93 -17.84 14.29
N GLU A 195 10.87 -17.96 13.37
CA GLU A 195 11.85 -19.03 13.43
C GLU A 195 12.82 -18.78 14.58
N LYS A 196 12.85 -19.71 15.55
CA LYS A 196 13.75 -19.62 16.71
C LYS A 196 14.60 -20.87 16.80
N ALA A 197 15.88 -20.66 17.11
CA ALA A 197 16.78 -21.74 17.48
C ALA A 197 16.34 -22.36 18.82
N GLY A 198 16.25 -23.65 18.85
CA GLY A 198 15.84 -24.43 20.01
C GLY A 198 16.46 -25.82 19.93
N HIS A 199 15.89 -26.76 20.66
CA HIS A 199 16.35 -28.12 20.68
C HIS A 199 15.18 -29.10 20.61
N PHE A 200 15.44 -30.30 20.13
CA PHE A 200 14.66 -31.47 20.41
C PHE A 200 15.34 -32.24 21.55
N TRP A 201 14.59 -32.38 22.66
CA TRP A 201 14.97 -33.21 23.78
C TRP A 201 14.31 -34.57 23.63
N HIS A 202 15.13 -35.62 23.55
CA HIS A 202 14.66 -36.99 23.52
C HIS A 202 14.48 -37.47 24.96
N ILE A 203 13.25 -37.85 25.32
CA ILE A 203 12.88 -38.25 26.68
C ILE A 203 12.38 -39.68 26.64
N LYS A 204 12.71 -40.44 27.68
CA LYS A 204 12.35 -41.83 27.83
C LYS A 204 11.32 -42.00 28.94
N TYR A 205 10.18 -42.57 28.62
CA TYR A 205 9.19 -42.98 29.64
C TYR A 205 9.29 -44.47 29.83
N PRO A 206 9.52 -44.96 31.13
CA PRO A 206 9.52 -46.37 31.45
C PRO A 206 8.18 -47.05 31.12
N ILE A 207 8.20 -48.17 30.42
CA ILE A 207 6.98 -48.96 30.16
C ILE A 207 6.60 -49.66 31.45
N MET A 208 5.31 -49.70 31.79
CA MET A 208 4.80 -50.42 32.98
C MET A 208 4.80 -51.92 32.73
N GLU A 209 5.49 -52.67 33.62
CA GLU A 209 5.61 -54.10 33.62
C GLU A 209 5.32 -54.65 35.00
N ASP A 210 4.35 -55.57 35.15
CA ASP A 210 3.93 -56.16 36.42
C ASP A 210 3.59 -55.13 37.51
N GLY A 211 3.01 -53.97 37.09
CA GLY A 211 2.60 -52.89 38.00
C GLY A 211 3.76 -52.01 38.50
N LYS A 212 4.93 -52.07 37.86
CA LYS A 212 6.12 -51.24 38.15
C LYS A 212 6.73 -50.66 36.90
N PRO A 213 7.36 -49.48 37.00
CA PRO A 213 8.13 -48.92 35.88
C PRO A 213 9.31 -49.84 35.52
N SER A 214 9.47 -50.19 34.26
CA SER A 214 10.56 -50.98 33.78
C SER A 214 11.89 -50.20 33.89
N THR A 215 12.96 -50.90 34.23
CA THR A 215 14.32 -50.35 34.27
C THR A 215 15.08 -50.53 32.99
N THR A 216 14.52 -51.26 32.01
CA THR A 216 15.18 -51.64 30.78
C THR A 216 14.37 -51.29 29.52
N ASN A 217 13.04 -51.20 29.64
CA ASN A 217 12.15 -50.97 28.56
C ASN A 217 11.52 -49.58 28.66
N PHE A 218 11.82 -48.76 27.61
CA PHE A 218 11.43 -47.36 27.58
C PHE A 218 10.74 -47.04 26.25
N LEU A 219 9.78 -46.15 26.32
CA LEU A 219 9.21 -45.50 25.14
C LEU A 219 9.87 -44.13 24.98
N GLU A 220 10.57 -43.91 23.86
CA GLU A 220 11.34 -42.68 23.62
C GLU A 220 10.58 -41.78 22.61
N PHE A 221 10.49 -40.53 22.91
CA PHE A 221 9.94 -39.49 22.04
C PHE A 221 10.79 -38.21 22.10
N ALA A 222 10.61 -37.30 21.14
CA ALA A 222 11.29 -36.00 21.09
C ALA A 222 10.28 -34.87 21.29
N THR A 223 10.67 -33.85 22.04
CA THR A 223 9.83 -32.67 22.30
C THR A 223 10.68 -31.39 22.27
N THR A 224 10.06 -30.29 21.81
CA THR A 224 10.66 -28.93 21.91
C THR A 224 10.26 -28.23 23.22
N ARG A 225 9.36 -28.84 24.01
CA ARG A 225 8.77 -28.24 25.22
C ARG A 225 8.79 -29.24 26.41
N PRO A 226 9.97 -29.56 26.96
CA PRO A 226 10.07 -30.51 28.08
C PRO A 226 9.25 -30.15 29.31
N GLU A 227 9.06 -28.84 29.59
CA GLU A 227 8.30 -28.36 30.74
C GLU A 227 6.85 -28.83 30.72
N THR A 228 6.24 -29.00 29.55
CA THR A 228 4.85 -29.41 29.45
C THR A 228 4.62 -30.89 29.80
N MET A 229 5.71 -31.69 29.88
CA MET A 229 5.58 -33.10 30.29
C MET A 229 4.83 -33.30 31.60
N LEU A 230 4.90 -32.36 32.54
CA LEU A 230 4.19 -32.42 33.79
C LEU A 230 2.67 -32.53 33.60
N GLY A 231 2.13 -32.06 32.49
CA GLY A 231 0.73 -32.12 32.08
C GLY A 231 0.39 -33.28 31.12
N ASP A 232 1.33 -34.18 30.79
CA ASP A 232 1.06 -35.30 29.91
C ASP A 232 0.02 -36.26 30.44
N THR A 233 -0.92 -36.65 29.58
CA THR A 233 -2.03 -37.56 29.99
C THR A 233 -2.08 -38.82 29.14
N ALA A 234 -1.30 -38.91 28.08
CA ALA A 234 -1.08 -40.11 27.27
C ALA A 234 0.24 -40.00 26.46
N VAL A 235 0.64 -41.12 25.89
CA VAL A 235 1.59 -41.18 24.79
C VAL A 235 0.89 -41.82 23.61
N ALA A 236 1.04 -41.26 22.41
CA ALA A 236 0.37 -41.74 21.21
C ALA A 236 1.36 -42.38 20.24
N VAL A 237 0.89 -43.43 19.57
CA VAL A 237 1.56 -44.12 18.47
C VAL A 237 0.58 -44.29 17.31
N ASN A 238 1.08 -44.43 16.08
CA ASN A 238 0.21 -44.68 14.95
C ASN A 238 -0.26 -46.13 14.96
N PRO A 239 -1.56 -46.44 14.77
CA PRO A 239 -2.08 -47.81 14.76
C PRO A 239 -1.49 -48.69 13.65
N GLU A 240 -0.95 -48.09 12.56
CA GLU A 240 -0.32 -48.80 11.44
C GLU A 240 1.19 -48.99 11.64
N ASP A 241 1.78 -48.47 12.73
CA ASP A 241 3.22 -48.56 13.00
C ASP A 241 3.53 -49.92 13.66
N GLU A 242 4.07 -50.83 12.86
CA GLU A 242 4.43 -52.18 13.31
C GLU A 242 5.47 -52.21 14.44
N ARG A 243 6.28 -51.16 14.58
CA ARG A 243 7.29 -51.02 15.63
C ARG A 243 6.69 -51.00 17.04
N TYR A 244 5.44 -50.52 17.18
CA TYR A 244 4.77 -50.26 18.46
C TYR A 244 3.52 -51.09 18.73
N THR A 245 3.22 -52.08 17.88
CA THR A 245 2.03 -52.93 18.05
C THR A 245 1.96 -53.64 19.39
N TYR A 246 3.14 -53.94 19.99
CA TYR A 246 3.24 -54.57 21.31
C TYR A 246 2.83 -53.68 22.47
N LEU A 247 2.65 -52.38 22.25
CA LEU A 247 2.27 -51.39 23.25
C LEU A 247 0.75 -51.26 23.42
N LYS A 248 -0.04 -51.91 22.59
CA LYS A 248 -1.49 -51.81 22.63
C LYS A 248 -2.03 -52.19 24.02
N GLY A 249 -2.75 -51.27 24.66
CA GLY A 249 -3.33 -51.44 25.98
C GLY A 249 -2.31 -51.41 27.13
N LYS A 250 -1.05 -51.02 26.84
CA LYS A 250 -0.04 -50.79 27.87
C LYS A 250 -0.07 -49.34 28.35
N THR A 251 0.64 -49.15 29.46
CA THR A 251 0.83 -47.83 30.09
C THR A 251 2.31 -47.56 30.27
N VAL A 252 2.65 -46.28 30.39
CA VAL A 252 4.02 -45.83 30.73
C VAL A 252 4.01 -45.02 32.02
N TRP A 253 5.13 -45.01 32.68
CA TRP A 253 5.40 -44.19 33.85
C TRP A 253 5.83 -42.79 33.42
N LEU A 254 5.09 -41.78 33.78
CA LEU A 254 5.46 -40.37 33.57
C LEU A 254 6.43 -40.01 34.72
N PRO A 255 7.75 -39.88 34.43
CA PRO A 255 8.70 -39.53 35.46
C PRO A 255 8.46 -38.11 35.97
N ILE A 256 9.02 -37.79 37.14
CA ILE A 256 8.90 -36.48 37.78
C ILE A 256 7.45 -36.20 38.29
N ALA A 257 6.43 -36.34 37.42
CA ALA A 257 5.04 -36.22 37.84
C ALA A 257 4.51 -37.47 38.56
N GLU A 258 5.27 -38.54 38.59
CA GLU A 258 5.01 -39.79 39.33
C GLU A 258 3.62 -40.39 39.13
N ARG A 259 3.18 -40.47 37.88
CA ARG A 259 1.89 -41.07 37.51
C ARG A 259 1.98 -41.98 36.29
N GLU A 260 1.08 -42.94 36.23
CA GLU A 260 0.89 -43.85 35.15
C GLU A 260 -0.05 -43.23 34.09
N ILE A 261 0.33 -43.24 32.83
CA ILE A 261 -0.43 -42.72 31.69
C ILE A 261 -0.55 -43.77 30.58
N PRO A 262 -1.71 -43.85 29.86
CA PRO A 262 -1.92 -44.83 28.80
C PRO A 262 -1.08 -44.58 27.56
N VAL A 263 -0.76 -45.65 26.83
CA VAL A 263 -0.36 -45.58 25.42
C VAL A 263 -1.63 -45.71 24.56
N ILE A 264 -1.89 -44.73 23.73
CA ILE A 264 -3.05 -44.68 22.83
C ILE A 264 -2.63 -44.84 21.38
N GLU A 265 -3.56 -45.34 20.53
CA GLU A 265 -3.36 -45.44 19.09
C GLU A 265 -4.15 -44.32 18.42
N ASP A 266 -3.46 -43.42 17.68
CA ASP A 266 -4.09 -42.34 16.92
C ASP A 266 -3.36 -42.09 15.58
N SER A 267 -4.11 -42.00 14.49
CA SER A 267 -3.61 -41.77 13.13
C SER A 267 -3.00 -40.35 12.94
N TYR A 268 -3.14 -39.49 13.92
CA TYR A 268 -2.48 -38.19 13.97
C TYR A 268 -0.96 -38.32 13.99
N VAL A 269 -0.43 -39.38 14.58
CA VAL A 269 1.02 -39.60 14.73
C VAL A 269 1.65 -39.95 13.38
N ASP A 270 2.61 -39.14 12.97
CA ASP A 270 3.43 -39.41 11.78
C ASP A 270 4.50 -40.47 12.09
N MET A 271 4.44 -41.60 11.43
CA MET A 271 5.34 -42.74 11.63
C MET A 271 6.80 -42.44 11.20
N GLU A 272 6.98 -41.51 10.29
CA GLU A 272 8.29 -41.16 9.73
C GLU A 272 8.95 -39.98 10.47
N PHE A 273 8.19 -39.26 11.29
CA PHE A 273 8.70 -38.11 12.01
C PHE A 273 9.26 -38.53 13.40
N GLY A 274 10.54 -38.19 13.63
CA GLY A 274 11.22 -38.48 14.89
C GLY A 274 11.28 -39.97 15.23
N THR A 275 10.73 -40.33 16.38
CA THR A 275 10.63 -41.73 16.83
C THR A 275 9.33 -42.42 16.37
N GLY A 276 8.38 -41.68 15.85
CA GLY A 276 7.01 -42.18 15.58
C GLY A 276 6.15 -42.26 16.86
N VAL A 277 6.57 -41.58 17.92
CA VAL A 277 5.90 -41.52 19.22
C VAL A 277 5.72 -40.06 19.61
N VAL A 278 4.54 -39.70 20.08
CA VAL A 278 4.21 -38.33 20.49
C VAL A 278 3.63 -38.33 21.91
N LYS A 279 4.16 -37.46 22.77
CA LYS A 279 3.53 -37.20 24.07
C LYS A 279 2.23 -36.38 23.86
N ILE A 280 1.21 -36.64 24.65
CA ILE A 280 -0.09 -35.94 24.53
C ILE A 280 -0.33 -35.11 25.77
N THR A 281 -0.36 -33.77 25.56
CA THR A 281 -0.57 -32.76 26.61
C THR A 281 -1.77 -31.89 26.23
N PRO A 282 -3.01 -32.35 26.43
CA PRO A 282 -4.21 -31.66 25.92
C PRO A 282 -4.36 -30.22 26.38
N ALA A 283 -3.83 -29.84 27.54
CA ALA A 283 -3.92 -28.48 28.07
C ALA A 283 -2.91 -27.49 27.46
N HIS A 284 -1.91 -27.94 26.66
CA HIS A 284 -0.80 -27.10 26.24
C HIS A 284 -0.43 -27.22 24.76
N ASP A 285 -1.17 -28.00 23.98
CA ASP A 285 -0.98 -28.13 22.53
C ASP A 285 -2.34 -28.29 21.82
N PRO A 286 -2.61 -27.54 20.73
CA PRO A 286 -3.88 -27.60 20.01
C PRO A 286 -4.19 -28.97 19.37
N ASN A 287 -3.18 -29.67 18.86
CA ASN A 287 -3.37 -30.99 18.29
C ASN A 287 -3.61 -32.04 19.37
N ASP A 288 -2.87 -31.95 20.44
CA ASP A 288 -3.03 -32.84 21.62
C ASP A 288 -4.39 -32.64 22.29
N PHE A 289 -4.93 -31.43 22.27
CA PHE A 289 -6.28 -31.13 22.75
C PHE A 289 -7.35 -31.88 21.94
N GLU A 290 -7.24 -31.91 20.63
CA GLU A 290 -8.17 -32.65 19.78
C GLU A 290 -8.01 -34.18 19.93
N VAL A 291 -6.76 -34.67 20.06
CA VAL A 291 -6.49 -36.08 20.42
C VAL A 291 -7.10 -36.39 21.77
N GLY A 292 -6.88 -35.53 22.77
CA GLY A 292 -7.44 -35.68 24.12
C GLY A 292 -8.96 -35.81 24.15
N LYS A 293 -9.67 -34.99 23.37
CA LYS A 293 -11.12 -35.09 23.18
C LYS A 293 -11.57 -36.42 22.58
N ARG A 294 -10.90 -36.89 21.50
CA ARG A 294 -11.24 -38.16 20.86
C ARG A 294 -11.09 -39.35 21.79
N HIS A 295 -10.09 -39.29 22.68
CA HIS A 295 -9.77 -40.39 23.61
C HIS A 295 -10.29 -40.18 25.02
N GLY A 296 -10.96 -39.04 25.30
CA GLY A 296 -11.50 -38.74 26.65
C GLY A 296 -10.40 -38.56 27.70
N LEU A 297 -9.23 -38.00 27.32
CA LEU A 297 -8.10 -37.80 28.21
C LEU A 297 -8.34 -36.62 29.16
N PRO A 298 -7.76 -36.65 30.39
CA PRO A 298 -7.78 -35.50 31.29
C PRO A 298 -7.02 -34.30 30.70
N GLU A 299 -7.48 -33.10 31.03
CA GLU A 299 -6.83 -31.81 30.67
C GLU A 299 -6.11 -31.27 31.91
N ILE A 300 -4.80 -31.42 31.99
CA ILE A 300 -3.99 -30.98 33.12
C ILE A 300 -3.21 -29.73 32.77
N ASN A 301 -3.74 -28.57 33.17
CA ASN A 301 -3.03 -27.31 33.01
C ASN A 301 -1.94 -27.18 34.08
N ILE A 302 -0.70 -26.92 33.67
CA ILE A 302 0.48 -26.80 34.57
C ILE A 302 1.00 -25.36 34.66
N MET A 303 0.37 -24.38 34.01
CA MET A 303 0.84 -22.99 33.99
C MET A 303 -0.21 -22.02 34.52
N ASN A 304 0.24 -21.00 35.22
CA ASN A 304 -0.50 -19.79 35.55
C ASN A 304 -0.58 -18.85 34.35
N ASP A 305 -1.35 -17.76 34.47
CA ASP A 305 -1.57 -16.78 33.42
C ASP A 305 -0.29 -16.01 33.01
N ASP A 306 0.66 -15.88 33.91
CA ASP A 306 1.98 -15.29 33.68
C ASP A 306 3.04 -16.29 33.16
N ALA A 307 2.61 -17.51 32.81
CA ALA A 307 3.43 -18.64 32.40
C ALA A 307 4.44 -19.14 33.47
N THR A 308 4.21 -18.86 34.75
CA THR A 308 4.85 -19.60 35.83
C THR A 308 4.16 -20.96 36.01
N ILE A 309 4.90 -21.94 36.49
CA ILE A 309 4.36 -23.27 36.79
C ILE A 309 3.40 -23.17 37.97
N ASN A 310 2.20 -23.78 37.85
CA ASN A 310 1.21 -23.81 38.93
C ASN A 310 1.36 -25.06 39.86
N GLU A 311 0.41 -25.25 40.75
CA GLU A 311 0.39 -26.36 41.73
C GLU A 311 0.46 -27.75 41.07
N ASN A 312 -0.04 -27.93 39.83
CA ASN A 312 0.03 -29.21 39.14
C ASN A 312 1.45 -29.56 38.68
N GLY A 313 2.37 -28.59 38.66
CA GLY A 313 3.79 -28.79 38.38
C GLY A 313 4.60 -29.26 39.60
N GLY A 314 3.99 -29.46 40.76
CA GLY A 314 4.59 -30.00 41.98
C GLY A 314 5.79 -29.16 42.43
N LYS A 315 6.97 -29.79 42.58
CA LYS A 315 8.18 -29.10 43.06
C LYS A 315 8.70 -27.96 42.19
N TYR A 316 8.14 -27.77 40.98
CA TYR A 316 8.47 -26.67 40.08
C TYR A 316 7.51 -25.50 40.19
N GLU A 317 6.51 -25.58 41.09
CA GLU A 317 5.54 -24.50 41.33
C GLU A 317 6.24 -23.14 41.55
N GLY A 318 5.75 -22.09 40.88
CA GLY A 318 6.26 -20.73 40.98
C GLY A 318 7.48 -20.42 40.12
N LEU A 319 8.06 -21.41 39.43
CA LEU A 319 9.17 -21.15 38.50
C LEU A 319 8.65 -20.64 37.15
N ASP A 320 9.40 -19.75 36.52
CA ASP A 320 9.19 -19.43 35.13
C ASP A 320 9.31 -20.68 34.23
N ARG A 321 8.51 -20.76 33.17
CA ARG A 321 8.45 -21.91 32.27
C ARG A 321 9.84 -22.33 31.73
N TYR A 322 10.73 -21.38 31.43
CA TYR A 322 12.07 -21.70 30.93
C TYR A 322 13.03 -22.14 32.03
N GLU A 323 12.89 -21.61 33.21
CA GLU A 323 13.63 -22.09 34.39
C GLU A 323 13.19 -23.51 34.78
N ALA A 324 11.89 -23.76 34.73
CA ALA A 324 11.34 -25.10 34.96
C ALA A 324 11.84 -26.08 33.90
N ARG A 325 11.81 -25.70 32.60
CA ARG A 325 12.38 -26.50 31.50
C ARG A 325 13.80 -26.92 31.78
N LYS A 326 14.67 -25.97 32.16
CA LYS A 326 16.06 -26.26 32.45
C LYS A 326 16.22 -27.27 33.57
N LYS A 327 15.53 -27.07 34.67
CA LYS A 327 15.59 -27.95 35.85
C LYS A 327 15.03 -29.36 35.57
N ILE A 328 13.94 -29.44 34.77
CA ILE A 328 13.35 -30.71 34.34
C ILE A 328 14.33 -31.50 33.48
N VAL A 329 15.00 -30.85 32.53
CA VAL A 329 16.02 -31.50 31.69
C VAL A 329 17.21 -32.00 32.52
N GLU A 330 17.71 -31.20 33.47
CA GLU A 330 18.77 -31.60 34.39
C GLU A 330 18.35 -32.81 35.28
N GLU A 331 17.10 -32.86 35.72
CA GLU A 331 16.60 -33.99 36.50
C GLU A 331 16.45 -35.26 35.65
N LEU A 332 15.89 -35.15 34.42
CA LEU A 332 15.76 -36.27 33.50
C LEU A 332 17.16 -36.86 33.16
N ASP A 333 18.16 -36.01 32.99
CA ASP A 333 19.56 -36.48 32.82
C ASP A 333 20.08 -37.24 34.05
N SER A 334 19.86 -36.72 35.26
CA SER A 334 20.26 -37.37 36.50
C SER A 334 19.58 -38.72 36.73
N LEU A 335 18.36 -38.89 36.20
CA LEU A 335 17.59 -40.15 36.26
C LEU A 335 17.96 -41.12 35.12
N GLY A 336 18.84 -40.72 34.16
CA GLY A 336 19.13 -41.50 32.99
C GLY A 336 18.00 -41.64 31.98
N LEU A 337 17.01 -40.75 32.07
CA LEU A 337 15.81 -40.72 31.22
C LEU A 337 15.90 -39.67 30.10
N LEU A 338 16.98 -38.89 30.05
CA LEU A 338 17.30 -38.01 28.94
C LEU A 338 18.08 -38.80 27.89
N GLY A 339 17.64 -38.76 26.67
CA GLY A 339 18.35 -39.28 25.50
C GLY A 339 19.29 -38.24 24.90
N LYS A 340 19.32 -38.14 23.60
CA LYS A 340 20.09 -37.13 22.90
C LYS A 340 19.39 -35.77 22.96
N ILE A 341 20.14 -34.69 22.81
CA ILE A 341 19.65 -33.33 22.55
C ILE A 341 20.12 -32.97 21.15
N GLU A 342 19.19 -32.61 20.28
CA GLU A 342 19.47 -32.20 18.90
C GLU A 342 19.13 -30.73 18.72
N ASP A 343 20.03 -29.97 18.08
CA ASP A 343 19.73 -28.59 17.67
C ASP A 343 18.61 -28.60 16.65
N HIS A 344 17.59 -27.79 16.88
CA HIS A 344 16.42 -27.72 16.04
C HIS A 344 15.93 -26.28 15.91
N SER A 345 15.74 -25.82 14.68
CA SER A 345 15.06 -24.55 14.44
C SER A 345 13.61 -24.82 14.08
N HIS A 346 12.69 -24.12 14.75
CA HIS A 346 11.26 -24.29 14.54
C HIS A 346 10.51 -22.97 14.67
N ASN A 347 9.36 -22.92 14.02
CA ASN A 347 8.49 -21.77 14.10
C ASN A 347 7.77 -21.75 15.44
N VAL A 348 7.98 -20.67 16.19
CA VAL A 348 7.34 -20.44 17.50
C VAL A 348 6.31 -19.34 17.36
N GLY A 349 5.11 -19.59 17.85
CA GLY A 349 4.05 -18.59 17.91
C GLY A 349 4.39 -17.48 18.91
N THR A 350 4.37 -16.23 18.46
CA THR A 350 4.62 -15.03 19.28
C THR A 350 3.42 -14.07 19.22
N CYS A 351 3.24 -13.32 20.26
CA CYS A 351 2.23 -12.27 20.33
C CYS A 351 2.60 -11.12 19.37
N TYR A 352 1.73 -10.79 18.43
CA TYR A 352 1.96 -9.72 17.47
C TYR A 352 2.23 -8.32 18.09
N ARG A 353 1.95 -8.16 19.40
CA ARG A 353 2.12 -6.90 20.14
C ARG A 353 3.41 -6.80 20.94
N CYS A 354 3.68 -7.81 21.78
CA CYS A 354 4.82 -7.76 22.67
C CYS A 354 5.94 -8.73 22.27
N HIS A 355 5.74 -9.50 21.18
CA HIS A 355 6.67 -10.50 20.64
C HIS A 355 7.08 -11.59 21.63
N SER A 356 6.36 -11.71 22.76
CA SER A 356 6.54 -12.83 23.70
C SER A 356 5.96 -14.11 23.11
N VAL A 357 6.57 -15.25 23.46
CA VAL A 357 6.05 -16.56 23.07
C VAL A 357 4.70 -16.80 23.74
N VAL A 358 3.67 -17.09 22.91
CA VAL A 358 2.33 -17.41 23.41
C VAL A 358 2.27 -18.80 24.00
N GLU A 359 1.37 -18.99 24.96
CA GLU A 359 1.09 -20.28 25.56
C GLU A 359 -0.33 -20.74 25.20
N PRO A 360 -0.49 -21.93 24.62
CA PRO A 360 -1.81 -22.55 24.57
C PRO A 360 -2.28 -22.91 25.97
N LEU A 361 -3.39 -22.30 26.43
CA LEU A 361 -3.98 -22.55 27.76
C LEU A 361 -5.48 -22.81 27.62
N ILE A 362 -6.02 -23.70 28.45
CA ILE A 362 -7.46 -23.91 28.52
C ILE A 362 -8.05 -22.80 29.38
N LYS A 363 -8.92 -22.01 28.77
CA LYS A 363 -9.62 -20.90 29.44
C LYS A 363 -11.10 -20.91 29.08
N GLU A 364 -11.93 -20.48 30.04
CA GLU A 364 -13.32 -20.19 29.79
C GLU A 364 -13.45 -18.83 29.11
N GLN A 365 -13.88 -18.81 27.83
CA GLN A 365 -13.94 -17.63 26.99
C GLN A 365 -15.28 -17.54 26.26
N TRP A 366 -15.58 -16.36 25.70
CA TRP A 366 -16.69 -16.16 24.79
C TRP A 366 -16.27 -16.39 23.35
N PHE A 367 -17.08 -17.15 22.62
CA PHE A 367 -16.83 -17.51 21.24
C PHE A 367 -18.02 -17.20 20.33
N VAL A 368 -17.72 -16.89 19.06
CA VAL A 368 -18.69 -16.86 17.96
C VAL A 368 -18.52 -18.12 17.13
N LYS A 369 -19.62 -18.84 16.88
CA LYS A 369 -19.67 -19.98 15.94
C LYS A 369 -19.59 -19.49 14.52
N MET A 370 -18.60 -19.95 13.77
CA MET A 370 -18.32 -19.43 12.44
C MET A 370 -18.88 -20.27 11.29
N ASP A 371 -19.16 -21.54 11.50
CA ASP A 371 -19.57 -22.51 10.44
C ASP A 371 -20.74 -22.03 9.55
N GLU A 372 -21.73 -21.36 10.13
CA GLU A 372 -22.89 -20.85 9.40
C GLU A 372 -22.67 -19.42 8.91
N MET A 373 -22.01 -18.58 9.74
CA MET A 373 -21.80 -17.16 9.44
C MET A 373 -20.86 -16.93 8.28
N ILE A 374 -19.91 -17.83 8.04
CA ILE A 374 -18.91 -17.65 6.97
C ILE A 374 -19.45 -17.94 5.56
N LYS A 375 -20.51 -18.77 5.44
CA LYS A 375 -21.04 -19.19 4.13
C LYS A 375 -21.46 -18.03 3.24
N PRO A 376 -22.32 -17.08 3.70
CA PRO A 376 -22.69 -15.93 2.90
C PRO A 376 -21.49 -15.08 2.47
N ALA A 377 -20.49 -14.95 3.34
CA ALA A 377 -19.28 -14.19 3.04
C ALA A 377 -18.43 -14.85 1.94
N SER A 378 -18.30 -16.19 1.99
CA SER A 378 -17.61 -16.94 0.94
C SER A 378 -18.37 -16.86 -0.39
N ASP A 379 -19.69 -16.99 -0.36
CA ASP A 379 -20.54 -16.96 -1.54
C ASP A 379 -20.55 -15.58 -2.22
N ALA A 380 -20.55 -14.50 -1.47
CA ALA A 380 -20.51 -13.13 -2.00
C ALA A 380 -19.31 -12.87 -2.92
N VAL A 381 -18.14 -13.39 -2.56
CA VAL A 381 -16.94 -13.26 -3.41
C VAL A 381 -17.00 -14.26 -4.59
N LYS A 382 -17.44 -15.50 -4.37
CA LYS A 382 -17.60 -16.51 -5.44
C LYS A 382 -18.56 -16.06 -6.54
N THR A 383 -19.65 -15.40 -6.17
CA THR A 383 -20.66 -14.91 -7.13
C THR A 383 -20.28 -13.57 -7.78
N GLY A 384 -19.26 -12.89 -7.27
CA GLY A 384 -18.83 -11.57 -7.72
C GLY A 384 -19.72 -10.42 -7.23
N GLU A 385 -20.58 -10.65 -6.23
CA GLU A 385 -21.31 -9.59 -5.52
C GLU A 385 -20.34 -8.66 -4.83
N ILE A 386 -19.25 -9.20 -4.26
CA ILE A 386 -18.10 -8.46 -3.76
C ILE A 386 -16.90 -8.81 -4.63
N LYS A 387 -16.29 -7.78 -5.22
CA LYS A 387 -15.07 -7.92 -6.04
C LYS A 387 -13.83 -7.60 -5.21
N LEU A 388 -12.82 -8.46 -5.28
CA LEU A 388 -11.51 -8.20 -4.68
C LEU A 388 -10.53 -7.73 -5.75
N ILE A 389 -9.87 -6.62 -5.53
CA ILE A 389 -8.89 -6.04 -6.46
C ILE A 389 -7.54 -5.95 -5.75
N PRO A 390 -6.50 -6.62 -6.28
CA PRO A 390 -6.49 -7.47 -7.47
C PRO A 390 -7.08 -8.87 -7.21
N GLU A 391 -7.63 -9.49 -8.24
CA GLU A 391 -8.32 -10.80 -8.18
C GLU A 391 -7.47 -11.93 -7.54
N ARG A 392 -6.14 -11.85 -7.64
CA ARG A 392 -5.26 -12.82 -6.96
C ARG A 392 -5.46 -12.91 -5.44
N MET A 393 -6.08 -11.90 -4.81
CA MET A 393 -6.40 -11.90 -3.38
C MET A 393 -7.52 -12.87 -3.02
N ASP A 394 -8.28 -13.34 -3.98
CA ASP A 394 -9.31 -14.39 -3.80
C ASP A 394 -8.71 -15.64 -3.16
N LYS A 395 -7.51 -16.04 -3.57
CA LYS A 395 -6.84 -17.22 -2.99
C LYS A 395 -6.58 -17.05 -1.49
N THR A 396 -6.12 -15.89 -1.09
CA THR A 396 -5.89 -15.58 0.33
C THR A 396 -7.20 -15.54 1.08
N TYR A 397 -8.23 -14.92 0.51
CA TYR A 397 -9.56 -14.84 1.08
C TYR A 397 -10.14 -16.24 1.34
N PHE A 398 -10.15 -17.10 0.33
CA PHE A 398 -10.72 -18.46 0.44
C PHE A 398 -9.90 -19.37 1.35
N ASN A 399 -8.57 -19.21 1.41
CA ASN A 399 -7.76 -19.94 2.36
C ASN A 399 -8.19 -19.69 3.82
N TRP A 400 -8.58 -18.46 4.14
CA TRP A 400 -9.08 -18.11 5.46
C TRP A 400 -10.53 -18.55 5.69
N THR A 401 -11.43 -18.39 4.70
CA THR A 401 -12.84 -18.76 4.85
C THR A 401 -13.05 -20.25 4.90
N ASP A 402 -12.28 -21.03 4.16
CA ASP A 402 -12.40 -22.51 4.11
C ASP A 402 -11.81 -23.17 5.38
N ASN A 403 -10.91 -22.50 6.10
CA ASN A 403 -10.25 -23.01 7.31
C ASN A 403 -10.64 -22.25 8.58
N ILE A 404 -11.77 -21.56 8.57
CA ILE A 404 -12.19 -20.73 9.70
C ILE A 404 -12.56 -21.60 10.90
N ARG A 405 -12.18 -21.11 12.09
CA ARG A 405 -12.55 -21.70 13.38
C ARG A 405 -13.43 -20.74 14.18
N ASP A 406 -14.05 -21.24 15.26
CA ASP A 406 -14.81 -20.39 16.19
C ASP A 406 -13.94 -19.25 16.68
N TRP A 407 -14.47 -18.04 16.64
CA TRP A 407 -13.74 -16.85 16.98
C TRP A 407 -13.83 -16.52 18.46
N CYS A 408 -12.71 -16.53 19.20
CA CYS A 408 -12.63 -16.07 20.58
C CYS A 408 -12.74 -14.54 20.62
N ILE A 409 -13.80 -14.04 21.22
CA ILE A 409 -14.15 -12.60 21.25
C ILE A 409 -13.90 -11.91 22.59
N SER A 410 -13.60 -12.63 23.67
CA SER A 410 -13.32 -12.04 24.98
C SER A 410 -11.84 -11.72 25.17
N ARG A 411 -11.56 -10.61 25.81
CA ARG A 411 -10.22 -10.13 26.17
C ARG A 411 -10.21 -9.68 27.62
N GLN A 412 -9.18 -10.04 28.36
CA GLN A 412 -9.01 -9.71 29.79
C GLN A 412 -8.38 -8.30 29.92
N LEU A 413 -9.06 -7.32 29.31
CA LEU A 413 -8.66 -5.92 29.25
C LEU A 413 -9.69 -5.04 29.95
N TRP A 414 -9.30 -3.82 30.29
CA TRP A 414 -10.22 -2.81 30.79
C TRP A 414 -10.66 -1.82 29.70
N TRP A 415 -9.79 -1.55 28.71
CA TRP A 415 -10.08 -0.67 27.60
C TRP A 415 -10.74 -1.42 26.44
N GLY A 416 -12.00 -1.12 26.19
CA GLY A 416 -12.81 -1.71 25.13
C GLY A 416 -14.28 -1.82 25.51
N HIS A 417 -15.08 -2.42 24.63
CA HIS A 417 -16.50 -2.69 24.90
C HIS A 417 -16.64 -3.81 25.92
N ARG A 418 -17.10 -3.47 27.12
CA ARG A 418 -17.33 -4.47 28.15
C ARG A 418 -18.44 -5.44 27.75
N ILE A 419 -18.23 -6.73 27.94
CA ILE A 419 -19.20 -7.77 27.55
C ILE A 419 -20.53 -7.55 28.27
N PRO A 420 -21.66 -7.48 27.54
CA PRO A 420 -22.99 -7.21 28.11
C PRO A 420 -23.63 -8.47 28.66
N ALA A 421 -22.94 -9.13 29.58
CA ALA A 421 -23.39 -10.34 30.28
C ALA A 421 -23.22 -10.17 31.78
N TRP A 422 -24.19 -10.69 32.53
CA TRP A 422 -24.22 -10.64 34.00
C TRP A 422 -24.40 -12.05 34.59
N TYR A 423 -23.71 -12.32 35.66
CA TYR A 423 -23.74 -13.58 36.37
C TYR A 423 -24.55 -13.42 37.65
N CYS A 424 -25.57 -14.26 37.83
CA CYS A 424 -26.30 -14.30 39.09
C CYS A 424 -25.52 -15.09 40.12
N GLY A 425 -25.07 -14.42 41.19
CA GLY A 425 -24.35 -15.06 42.32
C GLY A 425 -25.17 -16.05 43.12
N ASP A 426 -26.51 -16.03 42.99
CA ASP A 426 -27.42 -16.89 43.76
C ASP A 426 -27.80 -18.18 43.03
N CYS A 427 -27.93 -18.15 41.68
CA CYS A 427 -28.39 -19.34 40.93
C CYS A 427 -27.52 -19.71 39.73
N GLY A 428 -26.43 -18.98 39.52
CA GLY A 428 -25.47 -19.24 38.41
C GLY A 428 -25.98 -18.91 37.01
N GLU A 429 -27.15 -18.24 36.87
CA GLU A 429 -27.69 -17.89 35.57
C GLU A 429 -26.84 -16.82 34.88
N ILE A 430 -26.61 -16.97 33.56
CA ILE A 430 -25.98 -15.99 32.73
C ILE A 430 -27.08 -15.17 32.04
N ILE A 431 -27.04 -13.85 32.22
CA ILE A 431 -28.04 -12.92 31.70
C ILE A 431 -27.32 -12.05 30.66
N VAL A 432 -27.73 -12.11 29.40
CA VAL A 432 -27.24 -11.26 28.36
C VAL A 432 -28.28 -10.21 28.00
N ALA A 433 -27.93 -8.93 28.11
CA ALA A 433 -28.86 -7.84 27.89
C ALA A 433 -28.14 -6.58 27.41
N LYS A 434 -28.82 -5.68 26.72
CA LYS A 434 -28.25 -4.36 26.29
C LYS A 434 -28.08 -3.42 27.50
N GLU A 435 -29.01 -3.48 28.44
CA GLU A 435 -29.02 -2.65 29.62
C GLU A 435 -28.77 -3.53 30.88
N GLU A 436 -28.23 -2.93 31.90
CA GLU A 436 -27.95 -3.60 33.15
C GLU A 436 -29.23 -4.15 33.77
N PRO A 437 -29.38 -5.47 33.98
CA PRO A 437 -30.55 -6.06 34.59
C PRO A 437 -30.59 -5.74 36.08
N LYS A 438 -31.76 -5.38 36.57
CA LYS A 438 -31.97 -5.07 38.00
C LYS A 438 -32.08 -6.32 38.86
N VAL A 439 -32.67 -7.37 38.31
CA VAL A 439 -32.89 -8.65 38.96
C VAL A 439 -32.67 -9.81 38.02
N CYS A 440 -32.28 -10.94 38.53
CA CYS A 440 -32.16 -12.18 37.78
C CYS A 440 -33.53 -12.66 37.29
N PRO A 441 -33.73 -12.88 35.97
CA PRO A 441 -35.02 -13.34 35.46
C PRO A 441 -35.40 -14.75 35.92
N LYS A 442 -34.43 -15.56 36.37
CA LYS A 442 -34.66 -16.94 36.81
C LYS A 442 -35.01 -17.04 38.30
N CYS A 443 -34.32 -16.34 39.18
CA CYS A 443 -34.53 -16.45 40.62
C CYS A 443 -35.06 -15.17 41.28
N GLY A 444 -35.19 -14.06 40.55
CA GLY A 444 -35.71 -12.77 41.03
C GLY A 444 -34.80 -11.98 41.96
N LYS A 445 -33.57 -12.45 42.20
CA LYS A 445 -32.59 -11.78 43.09
C LYS A 445 -31.73 -10.76 42.34
N SER A 446 -31.15 -9.82 43.07
CA SER A 446 -30.38 -8.71 42.53
C SER A 446 -28.85 -8.84 42.65
N HIS A 447 -28.36 -9.98 43.10
CA HIS A 447 -26.92 -10.22 43.25
C HIS A 447 -26.33 -10.57 41.87
N LEU A 448 -26.13 -9.54 41.03
CA LEU A 448 -25.65 -9.64 39.68
C LEU A 448 -24.26 -9.01 39.54
N LYS A 449 -23.36 -9.70 38.88
CA LYS A 449 -22.02 -9.19 38.54
C LYS A 449 -21.85 -9.20 37.04
N GLN A 450 -21.52 -8.04 36.44
CA GLN A 450 -21.20 -7.96 34.99
C GLN A 450 -19.88 -8.66 34.73
N ASP A 451 -19.77 -9.28 33.54
CA ASP A 451 -18.51 -9.84 33.03
C ASP A 451 -17.40 -8.78 33.07
N GLU A 452 -16.22 -9.18 33.48
CA GLU A 452 -15.08 -8.26 33.59
C GLU A 452 -14.31 -8.07 32.25
N ASP A 453 -14.47 -9.00 31.34
CA ASP A 453 -13.81 -8.99 30.04
C ASP A 453 -14.41 -7.95 29.12
N THR A 454 -13.60 -7.52 28.15
CA THR A 454 -14.01 -6.70 27.03
C THR A 454 -14.03 -7.52 25.73
N LEU A 455 -14.72 -7.01 24.73
CA LEU A 455 -14.74 -7.62 23.41
C LEU A 455 -13.45 -7.32 22.64
N ASP A 456 -13.06 -8.25 21.80
CA ASP A 456 -12.04 -8.05 20.78
C ASP A 456 -12.33 -6.77 19.96
N THR A 457 -11.32 -5.93 19.71
CA THR A 457 -11.50 -4.70 18.92
C THR A 457 -12.10 -4.96 17.56
N TRP A 458 -11.80 -6.12 16.96
CA TRP A 458 -12.34 -6.51 15.68
C TRP A 458 -13.85 -6.81 15.69
N PHE A 459 -14.45 -7.00 16.85
CA PHE A 459 -15.90 -7.19 16.98
C PHE A 459 -16.65 -5.90 16.66
N SER A 460 -16.21 -4.76 17.19
CA SER A 460 -16.78 -3.44 16.88
C SER A 460 -16.37 -2.97 15.49
N SER A 461 -15.10 -3.16 15.11
CA SER A 461 -14.58 -2.77 13.79
C SER A 461 -15.27 -3.50 12.63
N ALA A 462 -15.76 -4.73 12.86
CA ALA A 462 -16.54 -5.48 11.87
C ALA A 462 -17.89 -4.84 11.53
N LEU A 463 -18.41 -3.97 12.40
CA LEU A 463 -19.69 -3.30 12.21
C LEU A 463 -19.56 -1.94 11.51
N TRP A 464 -18.33 -1.49 11.27
CA TRP A 464 -17.99 -0.15 10.83
C TRP A 464 -18.77 0.35 9.60
N PRO A 465 -19.00 -0.45 8.54
CA PRO A 465 -19.72 0.02 7.35
C PRO A 465 -21.17 0.44 7.61
N PHE A 466 -21.81 -0.07 8.63
CA PHE A 466 -23.22 0.20 8.91
C PHE A 466 -23.46 0.87 10.28
N SER A 467 -22.65 0.57 11.30
CA SER A 467 -22.76 1.21 12.61
C SER A 467 -22.46 2.72 12.53
N THR A 468 -21.51 3.13 11.70
CA THR A 468 -21.18 4.55 11.50
C THR A 468 -22.31 5.35 10.87
N LEU A 469 -23.20 4.70 10.13
CA LEU A 469 -24.36 5.30 9.48
C LEU A 469 -25.64 5.25 10.32
N GLY A 470 -25.53 4.76 11.56
CA GLY A 470 -26.62 4.82 12.54
C GLY A 470 -27.35 3.49 12.81
N TRP A 471 -26.97 2.37 12.11
CA TRP A 471 -27.52 1.06 12.46
C TRP A 471 -27.25 0.74 13.95
N PRO A 472 -28.21 0.14 14.72
CA PRO A 472 -29.40 -0.61 14.29
C PRO A 472 -30.62 0.26 13.95
N ASN A 473 -30.53 1.58 14.06
CA ASN A 473 -31.62 2.47 13.71
C ASN A 473 -31.72 2.66 12.19
N GLU A 474 -32.95 2.77 11.69
CA GLU A 474 -33.24 3.00 10.27
C GLU A 474 -33.08 4.49 9.87
N THR A 475 -31.87 5.02 10.07
CA THR A 475 -31.55 6.42 9.77
C THR A 475 -31.62 6.73 8.27
N PRO A 476 -31.88 7.97 7.88
CA PRO A 476 -31.81 8.39 6.47
C PRO A 476 -30.46 8.10 5.83
N GLU A 477 -29.36 8.31 6.58
CA GLU A 477 -27.98 8.06 6.17
C GLU A 477 -27.74 6.58 5.90
N TYR A 478 -28.16 5.69 6.82
CA TYR A 478 -28.04 4.25 6.62
C TYR A 478 -28.80 3.78 5.39
N LYS A 479 -30.00 4.30 5.15
CA LYS A 479 -30.80 3.95 3.96
C LYS A 479 -30.21 4.44 2.64
N TYR A 480 -29.48 5.55 2.66
CA TYR A 480 -28.98 6.19 1.46
C TYR A 480 -27.53 5.77 1.13
N PHE A 481 -26.63 5.73 2.12
CA PHE A 481 -25.21 5.48 1.94
C PHE A 481 -24.77 4.01 2.14
N TYR A 482 -25.66 3.13 2.59
CA TYR A 482 -25.37 1.70 2.78
C TYR A 482 -26.19 0.83 1.79
N PRO A 483 -25.59 -0.21 1.17
CA PRO A 483 -24.19 -0.63 1.22
C PRO A 483 -23.20 0.43 0.72
N THR A 484 -21.96 0.38 1.24
CA THR A 484 -20.90 1.26 0.75
C THR A 484 -20.35 0.79 -0.59
N ASP A 485 -19.63 1.64 -1.32
CA ASP A 485 -19.19 1.29 -2.69
C ASP A 485 -17.85 0.59 -2.70
N VAL A 486 -16.87 1.18 -2.05
CA VAL A 486 -15.49 0.71 -2.07
C VAL A 486 -14.90 0.69 -0.67
N LEU A 487 -14.25 -0.40 -0.32
CA LEU A 487 -13.33 -0.48 0.80
C LEU A 487 -11.90 -0.44 0.27
N VAL A 488 -11.06 0.46 0.76
CA VAL A 488 -9.61 0.46 0.48
C VAL A 488 -8.89 0.06 1.74
N THR A 489 -7.97 -0.90 1.65
CA THR A 489 -7.22 -1.37 2.82
C THR A 489 -5.96 -2.14 2.43
N GLY A 490 -5.04 -2.35 3.37
CA GLY A 490 -3.90 -3.24 3.19
C GLY A 490 -4.31 -4.71 3.05
N TYR A 491 -3.58 -5.47 2.25
CA TYR A 491 -3.86 -6.90 2.07
C TYR A 491 -3.61 -7.72 3.35
N ASP A 492 -2.84 -7.20 4.29
CA ASP A 492 -2.46 -7.87 5.54
C ASP A 492 -3.60 -7.98 6.55
N ILE A 493 -4.71 -7.23 6.35
CA ILE A 493 -5.89 -7.30 7.22
C ILE A 493 -7.14 -7.91 6.55
N ILE A 494 -6.94 -8.73 5.52
CA ILE A 494 -8.04 -9.48 4.86
C ILE A 494 -8.83 -10.28 5.90
N PHE A 495 -8.15 -11.10 6.69
CA PHE A 495 -8.79 -11.92 7.71
C PHE A 495 -9.31 -11.08 8.88
N PHE A 496 -8.49 -10.18 9.39
CA PHE A 496 -8.81 -9.43 10.60
C PHE A 496 -10.03 -8.54 10.45
N TRP A 497 -10.19 -7.94 9.29
CA TRP A 497 -11.20 -6.90 9.10
C TRP A 497 -12.15 -7.18 7.95
N VAL A 498 -11.65 -7.45 6.74
CA VAL A 498 -12.49 -7.59 5.55
C VAL A 498 -13.50 -8.73 5.70
N ILE A 499 -13.02 -9.94 6.01
CA ILE A 499 -13.88 -11.11 6.17
C ILE A 499 -14.89 -10.89 7.31
N ARG A 500 -14.43 -10.28 8.43
CA ARG A 500 -15.27 -10.00 9.58
C ARG A 500 -16.37 -8.99 9.28
N MET A 501 -16.09 -7.94 8.52
CA MET A 501 -17.11 -7.01 8.06
C MET A 501 -18.15 -7.69 7.17
N ILE A 502 -17.72 -8.57 6.26
CA ILE A 502 -18.63 -9.22 5.31
C ILE A 502 -19.60 -10.15 6.05
N PHE A 503 -19.11 -11.09 6.88
CA PHE A 503 -20.02 -12.00 7.55
C PHE A 503 -20.91 -11.28 8.58
N SER A 504 -20.39 -10.27 9.28
CA SER A 504 -21.19 -9.46 10.22
C SER A 504 -22.30 -8.69 9.50
N ALA A 505 -21.99 -8.11 8.33
CA ALA A 505 -22.98 -7.39 7.54
C ALA A 505 -24.10 -8.31 7.06
N TYR A 506 -23.80 -9.47 6.49
CA TYR A 506 -24.84 -10.43 6.10
C TYR A 506 -25.68 -10.90 7.27
N GLU A 507 -25.06 -11.20 8.39
CA GLU A 507 -25.78 -11.66 9.59
C GLU A 507 -26.70 -10.58 10.18
N GLN A 508 -26.30 -9.31 10.14
CA GLN A 508 -27.05 -8.22 10.77
C GLN A 508 -28.01 -7.50 9.83
N THR A 509 -27.60 -7.30 8.58
CA THR A 509 -28.32 -6.47 7.60
C THR A 509 -28.90 -7.27 6.43
N GLY A 510 -28.45 -8.51 6.21
CA GLY A 510 -28.80 -9.33 5.05
C GLY A 510 -28.22 -8.85 3.72
N LYS A 511 -27.26 -7.91 3.74
CA LYS A 511 -26.63 -7.30 2.56
C LYS A 511 -25.13 -7.30 2.67
N ALA A 512 -24.45 -7.26 1.52
CA ALA A 512 -23.01 -7.00 1.46
C ALA A 512 -22.68 -5.64 2.10
N PRO A 513 -21.55 -5.50 2.80
CA PRO A 513 -21.18 -4.22 3.40
C PRO A 513 -20.63 -3.22 2.36
N PHE A 514 -20.05 -3.72 1.26
CA PHE A 514 -19.46 -2.97 0.16
C PHE A 514 -19.46 -3.82 -1.12
N HIS A 515 -19.32 -3.16 -2.28
CA HIS A 515 -19.29 -3.84 -3.57
C HIS A 515 -17.88 -4.23 -4.03
N THR A 516 -16.89 -3.44 -3.66
CA THR A 516 -15.50 -3.65 -4.09
C THR A 516 -14.56 -3.49 -2.90
N VAL A 517 -13.55 -4.37 -2.82
CA VAL A 517 -12.42 -4.22 -1.91
C VAL A 517 -11.15 -4.01 -2.74
N MET A 518 -10.57 -2.84 -2.64
CA MET A 518 -9.30 -2.49 -3.27
C MET A 518 -8.18 -2.67 -2.25
N PHE A 519 -7.29 -3.63 -2.51
CA PHE A 519 -6.13 -3.85 -1.65
C PHE A 519 -4.92 -3.08 -2.15
N HIS A 520 -4.24 -2.42 -1.25
CA HIS A 520 -2.91 -1.89 -1.47
C HIS A 520 -1.83 -2.74 -0.79
N GLY A 521 -0.59 -2.60 -1.25
CA GLY A 521 0.56 -3.24 -0.63
C GLY A 521 1.13 -2.41 0.53
N LEU A 522 2.20 -2.92 1.13
CA LEU A 522 2.89 -2.25 2.22
C LEU A 522 3.90 -1.24 1.69
N VAL A 523 4.05 -0.12 2.39
CA VAL A 523 5.14 0.83 2.12
C VAL A 523 6.38 0.35 2.88
N ARG A 524 7.45 0.10 2.13
CA ARG A 524 8.74 -0.39 2.63
C ARG A 524 9.81 0.68 2.52
N ASP A 525 10.86 0.57 3.31
CA ASP A 525 12.01 1.46 3.19
C ASP A 525 12.77 1.24 1.86
N SER A 526 13.78 2.07 1.59
CA SER A 526 14.59 1.99 0.37
C SER A 526 15.30 0.64 0.17
N GLN A 527 15.51 -0.11 1.24
CA GLN A 527 16.10 -1.46 1.21
C GLN A 527 15.05 -2.58 1.06
N GLY A 528 13.77 -2.24 1.04
CA GLY A 528 12.66 -3.19 0.93
C GLY A 528 12.23 -3.83 2.25
N ARG A 529 12.69 -3.34 3.40
CA ARG A 529 12.30 -3.83 4.71
C ARG A 529 10.98 -3.19 5.14
N LYS A 530 10.16 -3.90 5.90
CA LYS A 530 8.96 -3.35 6.53
C LYS A 530 9.37 -2.20 7.46
N MET A 531 8.70 -1.07 7.34
CA MET A 531 8.92 0.05 8.25
C MET A 531 8.36 -0.27 9.63
N SER A 532 9.15 -0.07 10.69
CA SER A 532 8.73 -0.24 12.07
C SER A 532 9.46 0.72 13.00
N LYS A 533 8.84 1.05 14.13
CA LYS A 533 9.49 1.88 15.18
C LYS A 533 10.71 1.19 15.78
N SER A 534 10.66 -0.14 15.92
CA SER A 534 11.75 -0.93 16.49
C SER A 534 13.00 -0.96 15.60
N LEU A 535 12.84 -0.87 14.28
CA LEU A 535 13.96 -0.79 13.33
C LEU A 535 14.47 0.64 13.11
N GLY A 536 13.78 1.66 13.65
CA GLY A 536 14.14 3.07 13.45
C GLY A 536 14.08 3.54 11.99
N ASN A 537 13.42 2.79 11.10
CA ASN A 537 13.29 3.09 9.67
C ASN A 537 11.91 3.65 9.30
N GLY A 538 11.05 3.93 10.29
CA GLY A 538 9.76 4.58 10.08
C GLY A 538 9.92 6.04 9.65
N ILE A 539 9.18 6.45 8.63
CA ILE A 539 9.16 7.83 8.13
C ILE A 539 7.83 8.45 8.53
N ASP A 540 7.87 9.61 9.20
CA ASP A 540 6.67 10.38 9.51
C ASP A 540 6.20 11.12 8.25
N PRO A 541 4.94 10.92 7.80
CA PRO A 541 4.38 11.66 6.68
C PRO A 541 4.44 13.17 6.85
N LEU A 542 4.30 13.69 8.07
CA LEU A 542 4.33 15.13 8.33
C LEU A 542 5.71 15.75 8.05
N GLU A 543 6.79 15.04 8.35
CA GLU A 543 8.14 15.53 8.03
C GLU A 543 8.34 15.69 6.51
N ILE A 544 7.76 14.77 5.75
CA ILE A 544 7.80 14.82 4.28
C ILE A 544 6.92 15.95 3.76
N ILE A 545 5.72 16.12 4.31
CA ILE A 545 4.81 17.21 3.94
C ILE A 545 5.46 18.57 4.27
N ASP A 546 6.04 18.70 5.42
CA ASP A 546 6.73 19.94 5.82
C ASP A 546 7.89 20.29 4.88
N LYS A 547 8.57 19.32 4.34
CA LYS A 547 9.73 19.54 3.47
C LYS A 547 9.34 19.74 1.99
N TYR A 548 8.34 19.01 1.50
CA TYR A 548 8.04 18.94 0.08
C TYR A 548 6.61 19.33 -0.30
N GLY A 549 5.70 19.43 0.66
CA GLY A 549 4.26 19.63 0.46
C GLY A 549 3.46 18.33 0.38
N ALA A 550 2.17 18.43 0.70
CA ALA A 550 1.24 17.29 0.66
C ALA A 550 1.04 16.75 -0.77
N ASP A 551 0.92 17.62 -1.76
CA ASP A 551 0.77 17.22 -3.17
C ASP A 551 1.94 16.35 -3.65
N ALA A 552 3.16 16.69 -3.27
CA ALA A 552 4.35 15.93 -3.66
C ALA A 552 4.35 14.53 -3.02
N LEU A 553 3.95 14.41 -1.75
CA LEU A 553 3.83 13.11 -1.07
C LEU A 553 2.74 12.26 -1.72
N ARG A 554 1.53 12.80 -1.88
CA ARG A 554 0.37 12.11 -2.48
C ARG A 554 0.70 11.57 -3.86
N PHE A 555 1.26 12.40 -4.71
CA PHE A 555 1.66 12.02 -6.07
C PHE A 555 2.70 10.90 -6.08
N THR A 556 3.70 10.98 -5.19
CA THR A 556 4.75 9.95 -5.05
C THR A 556 4.19 8.61 -4.63
N LEU A 557 3.24 8.58 -3.68
CA LEU A 557 2.64 7.35 -3.17
C LEU A 557 1.80 6.60 -4.22
N ILE A 558 1.29 7.31 -5.21
CA ILE A 558 0.47 6.70 -6.27
C ILE A 558 1.28 6.38 -7.53
N THR A 559 2.32 7.17 -7.83
CA THR A 559 3.13 6.95 -9.04
C THR A 559 3.83 5.59 -9.02
N GLY A 560 3.52 4.76 -10.02
CA GLY A 560 4.05 3.40 -10.14
C GLY A 560 3.48 2.39 -9.15
N ASN A 561 2.41 2.76 -8.43
CA ASN A 561 1.70 1.85 -7.55
C ASN A 561 0.72 0.99 -8.36
N ALA A 562 0.67 -0.30 -8.06
CA ALA A 562 -0.32 -1.23 -8.61
C ALA A 562 -1.06 -1.93 -7.46
N PRO A 563 -2.36 -2.23 -7.60
CA PRO A 563 -3.15 -2.86 -6.56
C PRO A 563 -2.48 -4.11 -5.97
N GLY A 564 -2.42 -4.18 -4.64
CA GLY A 564 -1.86 -5.30 -3.87
C GLY A 564 -0.34 -5.48 -3.94
N ASN A 565 0.41 -4.57 -4.56
CA ASN A 565 1.86 -4.63 -4.61
C ASN A 565 2.50 -3.72 -3.57
N ASP A 566 3.55 -4.24 -2.91
CA ASP A 566 4.38 -3.44 -2.03
C ASP A 566 5.15 -2.37 -2.81
N MET A 567 5.35 -1.23 -2.20
CA MET A 567 6.15 -0.15 -2.77
C MET A 567 7.33 0.22 -1.88
N ARG A 568 8.45 0.60 -2.51
CA ARG A 568 9.60 1.17 -1.79
C ARG A 568 9.52 2.69 -1.82
N PHE A 569 9.71 3.29 -0.66
CA PHE A 569 9.71 4.74 -0.50
C PHE A 569 11.13 5.32 -0.64
N TYR A 570 11.26 6.37 -1.45
CA TYR A 570 12.50 7.09 -1.70
C TYR A 570 12.25 8.60 -1.65
N ASN A 571 13.06 9.34 -0.90
CA ASN A 571 12.95 10.80 -0.82
C ASN A 571 13.18 11.50 -2.17
N GLU A 572 14.03 10.93 -3.03
CA GLU A 572 14.32 11.44 -4.36
C GLU A 572 13.07 11.44 -5.27
N ARG A 573 12.17 10.48 -5.08
CA ARG A 573 10.88 10.45 -5.80
C ARG A 573 9.97 11.57 -5.34
N VAL A 574 9.96 11.90 -4.05
CA VAL A 574 9.18 13.03 -3.53
C VAL A 574 9.70 14.36 -4.08
N GLU A 575 11.02 14.49 -4.17
CA GLU A 575 11.64 15.65 -4.79
C GLU A 575 11.28 15.78 -6.28
N ALA A 576 11.27 14.68 -7.03
CA ALA A 576 10.80 14.67 -8.42
C ALA A 576 9.33 15.10 -8.53
N SER A 577 8.47 14.63 -7.64
CA SER A 577 7.05 15.01 -7.59
C SER A 577 6.86 16.50 -7.25
N ARG A 578 7.66 17.05 -6.32
CA ARG A 578 7.70 18.50 -6.06
C ARG A 578 8.14 19.28 -7.31
N ASN A 579 9.14 18.80 -8.03
CA ASN A 579 9.59 19.44 -9.26
C ASN A 579 8.51 19.40 -10.34
N PHE A 580 7.72 18.35 -10.40
CA PHE A 580 6.54 18.28 -11.27
C PHE A 580 5.49 19.33 -10.91
N ALA A 581 5.14 19.47 -9.60
CA ALA A 581 4.24 20.52 -9.15
C ALA A 581 4.74 21.92 -9.57
N ASN A 582 6.05 22.18 -9.42
CA ASN A 582 6.67 23.43 -9.86
C ASN A 582 6.62 23.60 -11.39
N LYS A 583 6.71 22.51 -12.18
CA LYS A 583 6.56 22.61 -13.65
C LYS A 583 5.14 22.99 -14.03
N VAL A 584 4.13 22.38 -13.40
CA VAL A 584 2.72 22.75 -13.59
C VAL A 584 2.49 24.22 -13.22
N TRP A 585 3.03 24.64 -12.07
CA TRP A 585 2.95 26.03 -11.63
C TRP A 585 3.55 27.02 -12.61
N ASN A 586 4.77 26.76 -13.08
CA ASN A 586 5.46 27.65 -14.02
C ASN A 586 4.79 27.70 -15.39
N ALA A 587 4.29 26.58 -15.88
CA ALA A 587 3.50 26.52 -17.11
C ALA A 587 2.22 27.35 -16.98
N SER A 588 1.51 27.18 -15.88
CA SER A 588 0.29 27.95 -15.58
C SER A 588 0.57 29.45 -15.46
N ARG A 589 1.64 29.83 -14.78
CA ARG A 589 2.08 31.22 -14.65
C ARG A 589 2.39 31.83 -16.01
N PHE A 590 3.14 31.12 -16.87
CA PHE A 590 3.42 31.55 -18.25
C PHE A 590 2.13 31.76 -19.04
N ILE A 591 1.19 30.83 -18.97
CA ILE A 591 -0.09 30.92 -19.67
C ILE A 591 -0.90 32.13 -19.16
N MET A 592 -1.05 32.27 -17.84
CA MET A 592 -1.79 33.39 -17.25
C MET A 592 -1.24 34.76 -17.63
N MET A 593 0.08 34.91 -17.68
CA MET A 593 0.70 36.17 -18.14
C MET A 593 0.32 36.51 -19.58
N ASN A 594 0.18 35.52 -20.45
CA ASN A 594 -0.26 35.72 -21.83
C ASN A 594 -1.79 35.94 -21.96
N LEU A 595 -2.59 35.27 -21.12
CA LEU A 595 -4.04 35.51 -21.05
C LEU A 595 -4.35 36.92 -20.54
N ASP A 596 -3.55 37.43 -19.60
CA ASP A 596 -3.73 38.76 -19.04
C ASP A 596 -3.35 39.89 -19.99
N ALA A 597 -2.50 39.60 -20.97
CA ALA A 597 -1.99 40.57 -21.96
C ALA A 597 -2.86 40.73 -23.21
N ALA A 598 -3.87 39.87 -23.41
CA ALA A 598 -4.68 39.84 -24.61
C ALA A 598 -6.15 39.47 -24.34
N GLU A 599 -7.03 39.80 -25.25
CA GLU A 599 -8.43 39.37 -25.19
C GLU A 599 -8.54 37.90 -25.62
N VAL A 600 -9.13 37.06 -24.78
CA VAL A 600 -9.30 35.61 -24.99
C VAL A 600 -10.76 35.34 -25.42
N PRO A 601 -10.98 34.72 -26.58
CA PRO A 601 -12.32 34.38 -27.01
C PRO A 601 -12.96 33.34 -26.08
N THR A 602 -14.26 33.49 -25.80
CA THR A 602 -15.00 32.50 -25.02
C THR A 602 -15.36 31.24 -25.81
N ASN A 603 -15.56 31.41 -27.12
CA ASN A 603 -15.77 30.32 -28.07
C ASN A 603 -14.93 30.61 -29.32
N ILE A 604 -14.60 29.57 -30.04
CA ILE A 604 -13.87 29.67 -31.30
C ILE A 604 -14.47 28.71 -32.33
N ASP A 605 -14.48 29.14 -33.61
CA ASP A 605 -14.80 28.20 -34.67
C ASP A 605 -13.66 27.20 -34.85
N LEU A 606 -13.97 25.90 -34.97
CA LEU A 606 -12.99 24.85 -35.11
C LEU A 606 -12.12 24.99 -36.38
N SER A 607 -12.60 25.76 -37.39
CA SER A 607 -11.82 26.09 -38.60
C SER A 607 -10.70 27.10 -38.32
N GLU A 608 -10.78 27.89 -37.25
CA GLU A 608 -9.75 28.85 -36.87
C GLU A 608 -8.57 28.20 -36.09
N LEU A 609 -8.77 26.97 -35.62
CA LEU A 609 -7.76 26.21 -34.92
C LEU A 609 -6.68 25.71 -35.89
N THR A 610 -5.42 25.90 -35.50
CA THR A 610 -4.29 25.32 -36.26
C THR A 610 -4.18 23.81 -36.00
N PRO A 611 -3.45 23.05 -36.82
CA PRO A 611 -3.21 21.62 -36.58
C PRO A 611 -2.63 21.33 -35.17
N ALA A 612 -1.76 22.20 -34.66
CA ALA A 612 -1.20 22.06 -33.32
C ALA A 612 -2.26 22.25 -32.21
N ASP A 613 -3.19 23.23 -32.38
CA ASP A 613 -4.29 23.45 -31.45
C ASP A 613 -5.24 22.26 -31.43
N LYS A 614 -5.61 21.75 -32.59
CA LYS A 614 -6.48 20.57 -32.74
C LYS A 614 -5.84 19.33 -32.15
N TRP A 615 -4.54 19.11 -32.40
CA TRP A 615 -3.78 18.02 -31.83
C TRP A 615 -3.87 18.02 -30.30
N ILE A 616 -3.51 19.12 -29.63
CA ILE A 616 -3.46 19.12 -28.15
C ILE A 616 -4.85 19.04 -27.51
N LEU A 617 -5.89 19.65 -28.14
CA LEU A 617 -7.27 19.52 -27.72
C LEU A 617 -7.74 18.07 -27.84
N SER A 618 -7.43 17.39 -28.95
CA SER A 618 -7.75 15.98 -29.16
C SER A 618 -7.07 15.08 -28.15
N ARG A 619 -5.79 15.31 -27.85
CA ARG A 619 -5.05 14.57 -26.85
C ARG A 619 -5.60 14.77 -25.43
N ALA A 620 -5.93 16.01 -25.04
CA ALA A 620 -6.57 16.31 -23.75
C ALA A 620 -7.95 15.68 -23.65
N ASN A 621 -8.71 15.66 -24.73
CA ASN A 621 -10.02 15.06 -24.84
C ASN A 621 -9.96 13.52 -24.64
N LYS A 622 -9.05 12.84 -25.33
CA LYS A 622 -8.80 11.40 -25.18
C LYS A 622 -8.30 11.06 -23.78
N LEU A 623 -7.42 11.89 -23.23
CA LEU A 623 -6.93 11.73 -21.86
C LEU A 623 -8.09 11.72 -20.85
N SER A 624 -9.12 12.55 -21.03
CA SER A 624 -10.29 12.57 -20.14
C SER A 624 -11.02 11.23 -20.12
N ALA A 625 -11.18 10.57 -21.26
CA ALA A 625 -11.75 9.23 -21.35
C ALA A 625 -10.84 8.17 -20.72
N GLU A 626 -9.55 8.19 -21.07
CA GLU A 626 -8.57 7.24 -20.54
C GLU A 626 -8.42 7.36 -19.01
N MET A 627 -8.44 8.57 -18.46
CA MET A 627 -8.41 8.81 -17.03
C MET A 627 -9.66 8.23 -16.35
N THR A 628 -10.85 8.46 -16.93
CA THR A 628 -12.10 7.93 -16.38
C THR A 628 -12.10 6.41 -16.35
N GLU A 629 -11.69 5.77 -17.45
CA GLU A 629 -11.59 4.30 -17.53
C GLU A 629 -10.64 3.72 -16.48
N ASN A 630 -9.43 4.28 -16.34
CA ASN A 630 -8.46 3.78 -15.38
C ASN A 630 -8.88 4.05 -13.92
N MET A 631 -9.51 5.19 -13.64
CA MET A 631 -10.03 5.50 -12.31
C MET A 631 -11.19 4.57 -11.91
N ASP A 632 -12.11 4.26 -12.83
CA ASP A 632 -13.20 3.31 -12.60
C ASP A 632 -12.72 1.86 -12.51
N ALA A 633 -11.58 1.54 -13.13
CA ALA A 633 -10.90 0.25 -13.00
C ALA A 633 -9.99 0.15 -11.75
N PHE A 634 -9.89 1.19 -10.94
CA PHE A 634 -9.00 1.29 -9.78
C PHE A 634 -7.50 1.23 -10.11
N GLU A 635 -7.12 1.51 -11.35
CA GLU A 635 -5.74 1.56 -11.84
C GLU A 635 -5.14 2.97 -11.64
N LEU A 636 -5.11 3.43 -10.38
CA LEU A 636 -4.72 4.80 -10.02
C LEU A 636 -3.28 5.13 -10.45
N GLY A 637 -2.36 4.14 -10.37
CA GLY A 637 -0.98 4.31 -10.81
C GLY A 637 -0.84 4.51 -12.31
N ILE A 638 -1.72 3.91 -13.12
CA ILE A 638 -1.76 4.12 -14.58
C ILE A 638 -2.37 5.50 -14.87
N ALA A 639 -3.47 5.84 -14.20
CA ALA A 639 -4.12 7.13 -14.36
C ALA A 639 -3.16 8.30 -14.09
N VAL A 640 -2.46 8.28 -12.96
CA VAL A 640 -1.51 9.34 -12.59
C VAL A 640 -0.34 9.45 -13.58
N GLN A 641 0.13 8.33 -14.13
CA GLN A 641 1.19 8.34 -15.15
C GLN A 641 0.72 8.98 -16.46
N LYS A 642 -0.50 8.66 -16.91
CA LYS A 642 -1.07 9.25 -18.13
C LYS A 642 -1.20 10.78 -18.04
N VAL A 643 -1.72 11.30 -16.94
CA VAL A 643 -1.83 12.75 -16.75
C VAL A 643 -0.46 13.41 -16.62
N TYR A 644 0.51 12.75 -15.98
CA TYR A 644 1.88 13.21 -15.89
C TYR A 644 2.52 13.33 -17.27
N ASP A 645 2.47 12.26 -18.08
CA ASP A 645 3.07 12.22 -19.43
C ASP A 645 2.44 13.29 -20.33
N PHE A 646 1.12 13.44 -20.30
CA PHE A 646 0.44 14.48 -21.07
C PHE A 646 0.92 15.89 -20.66
N ILE A 647 0.94 16.19 -19.37
CA ILE A 647 1.33 17.53 -18.89
C ILE A 647 2.79 17.81 -19.20
N TRP A 648 3.67 16.86 -18.86
CA TRP A 648 5.10 17.06 -19.02
C TRP A 648 5.52 17.08 -20.47
N GLU A 649 5.23 15.99 -21.19
CA GLU A 649 5.73 15.79 -22.55
C GLU A 649 4.88 16.52 -23.61
N GLU A 650 3.57 16.30 -23.64
CA GLU A 650 2.75 16.81 -24.74
C GLU A 650 2.43 18.30 -24.56
N PHE A 651 1.97 18.71 -23.40
CA PHE A 651 1.58 20.09 -23.18
C PHE A 651 2.77 21.03 -22.96
N CYS A 652 3.64 20.73 -21.96
CA CYS A 652 4.74 21.64 -21.63
C CYS A 652 5.88 21.61 -22.65
N ASP A 653 6.37 20.41 -23.00
CA ASP A 653 7.58 20.29 -23.83
C ASP A 653 7.32 20.50 -25.33
N TRP A 654 6.06 20.29 -25.77
CA TRP A 654 5.71 20.47 -27.17
C TRP A 654 4.74 21.63 -27.40
N TYR A 655 3.48 21.55 -26.90
CA TYR A 655 2.48 22.53 -27.30
C TYR A 655 2.83 23.96 -26.87
N ILE A 656 3.25 24.17 -25.63
CA ILE A 656 3.68 25.51 -25.16
C ILE A 656 4.82 26.05 -26.04
N GLU A 657 5.80 25.23 -26.40
CA GLU A 657 6.90 25.66 -27.24
C GLU A 657 6.47 25.96 -28.70
N MET A 658 5.51 25.19 -29.21
CA MET A 658 4.95 25.41 -30.57
C MET A 658 4.17 26.74 -30.67
N VAL A 659 3.51 27.17 -29.62
CA VAL A 659 2.68 28.39 -29.67
C VAL A 659 3.41 29.67 -29.29
N LYS A 660 4.58 29.60 -28.68
CA LYS A 660 5.38 30.78 -28.28
C LYS A 660 5.57 31.81 -29.41
N PRO A 661 5.93 31.44 -30.66
CA PRO A 661 6.07 32.39 -31.73
C PRO A 661 4.78 33.15 -32.04
N ARG A 662 3.63 32.48 -31.93
CA ARG A 662 2.30 33.07 -32.15
C ARG A 662 1.92 34.04 -31.01
N LEU A 663 2.26 33.69 -29.77
CA LEU A 663 1.98 34.52 -28.59
C LEU A 663 2.77 35.83 -28.60
N TYR A 664 4.03 35.81 -29.05
CA TYR A 664 4.93 36.96 -29.12
C TYR A 664 4.76 37.82 -30.37
N SER A 665 3.95 37.38 -31.33
CA SER A 665 3.66 38.15 -32.53
C SER A 665 2.39 39.03 -32.32
N ASP A 666 2.49 40.30 -32.62
CA ASP A 666 1.35 41.22 -32.59
C ASP A 666 0.47 41.14 -33.84
N THR A 667 0.96 40.46 -34.87
CA THR A 667 0.29 40.36 -36.18
C THR A 667 -0.24 38.97 -36.52
N ASP A 668 0.04 37.98 -35.68
CA ASP A 668 -0.41 36.62 -35.94
C ASP A 668 -1.93 36.49 -35.69
N LYS A 669 -2.67 36.20 -36.71
CA LYS A 669 -4.12 36.06 -36.70
C LYS A 669 -4.61 34.85 -35.91
N THR A 670 -3.75 33.87 -35.66
CA THR A 670 -4.07 32.64 -34.94
C THR A 670 -3.76 32.74 -33.43
N LYS A 671 -3.30 33.90 -32.95
CA LYS A 671 -2.98 34.14 -31.54
C LYS A 671 -4.20 33.90 -30.61
N ALA A 672 -5.39 34.33 -31.04
CA ALA A 672 -6.64 34.11 -30.31
C ALA A 672 -6.94 32.61 -30.14
N ALA A 673 -6.75 31.82 -31.19
CA ALA A 673 -6.91 30.37 -31.15
C ALA A 673 -5.91 29.70 -30.19
N ALA A 674 -4.64 30.15 -30.20
CA ALA A 674 -3.63 29.67 -29.26
C ALA A 674 -4.01 29.95 -27.78
N LEU A 675 -4.47 31.17 -27.46
CA LEU A 675 -4.86 31.56 -26.14
C LEU A 675 -6.11 30.79 -25.64
N PHE A 676 -7.11 30.62 -26.52
CA PHE A 676 -8.28 29.77 -26.23
C PHE A 676 -7.87 28.33 -25.88
N THR A 677 -7.03 27.76 -26.72
CA THR A 677 -6.56 26.37 -26.56
C THR A 677 -5.75 26.20 -25.28
N LEU A 678 -4.79 27.10 -25.02
CA LEU A 678 -3.99 27.09 -23.79
C LEU A 678 -4.87 27.12 -22.54
N LYS A 679 -5.86 28.05 -22.48
CA LYS A 679 -6.78 28.18 -21.36
C LYS A 679 -7.63 26.94 -21.18
N THR A 680 -8.20 26.42 -22.26
CA THR A 680 -9.09 25.25 -22.25
C THR A 680 -8.35 23.99 -21.78
N VAL A 681 -7.16 23.73 -22.37
CA VAL A 681 -6.35 22.57 -21.99
C VAL A 681 -5.85 22.70 -20.55
N LEU A 682 -5.41 23.90 -20.15
CA LEU A 682 -4.96 24.16 -18.78
C LEU A 682 -6.07 23.81 -17.75
N ILE A 683 -7.29 24.32 -17.93
CA ILE A 683 -8.40 24.04 -17.01
C ILE A 683 -8.70 22.54 -16.97
N ASN A 684 -8.76 21.87 -18.14
CA ASN A 684 -9.05 20.44 -18.19
C ASN A 684 -7.95 19.60 -17.51
N MET A 685 -6.67 19.89 -17.78
CA MET A 685 -5.59 19.15 -17.15
C MET A 685 -5.51 19.37 -15.64
N LEU A 686 -5.83 20.58 -15.16
CA LEU A 686 -5.92 20.86 -13.71
C LEU A 686 -7.02 20.01 -13.07
N LYS A 687 -8.18 19.90 -13.72
CA LYS A 687 -9.27 19.05 -13.24
C LYS A 687 -8.90 17.57 -13.17
N LEU A 688 -8.22 17.07 -14.22
CA LEU A 688 -7.74 15.67 -14.25
C LEU A 688 -6.65 15.38 -13.22
N LEU A 689 -5.79 16.36 -12.91
CA LEU A 689 -4.73 16.26 -11.93
C LEU A 689 -5.22 16.45 -10.49
N HIS A 690 -6.34 17.18 -10.29
CA HIS A 690 -6.81 17.57 -8.97
C HIS A 690 -6.97 16.44 -7.94
N PRO A 691 -7.48 15.26 -8.25
CA PRO A 691 -7.55 14.18 -7.26
C PRO A 691 -6.18 13.77 -6.70
N PHE A 692 -5.13 13.91 -7.47
CA PHE A 692 -3.76 13.52 -7.12
C PHE A 692 -2.98 14.63 -6.43
N MET A 693 -3.10 15.88 -6.94
CA MET A 693 -2.44 17.08 -6.43
C MET A 693 -3.45 18.20 -6.17
N PRO A 694 -4.25 18.07 -5.10
CA PRO A 694 -5.40 18.94 -4.89
C PRO A 694 -5.05 20.41 -4.60
N PHE A 695 -3.92 20.69 -3.95
CA PHE A 695 -3.59 22.05 -3.51
C PHE A 695 -3.05 22.93 -4.62
N VAL A 696 -2.06 22.47 -5.36
CA VAL A 696 -1.49 23.26 -6.48
C VAL A 696 -2.52 23.51 -7.57
N THR A 697 -3.39 22.53 -7.83
CA THR A 697 -4.45 22.65 -8.83
C THR A 697 -5.54 23.62 -8.39
N GLU A 698 -5.92 23.61 -7.11
CA GLU A 698 -6.88 24.56 -6.56
C GLU A 698 -6.34 26.00 -6.64
N GLU A 699 -5.11 26.25 -6.19
CA GLU A 699 -4.55 27.60 -6.18
C GLU A 699 -4.48 28.20 -7.61
N ILE A 700 -4.05 27.39 -8.58
CA ILE A 700 -4.01 27.82 -9.99
C ILE A 700 -5.42 28.08 -10.52
N TYR A 701 -6.37 27.20 -10.23
CA TYR A 701 -7.76 27.34 -10.66
C TYR A 701 -8.41 28.61 -10.06
N GLN A 702 -8.19 28.89 -8.80
CA GLN A 702 -8.68 30.11 -8.14
C GLN A 702 -8.09 31.36 -8.80
N ALA A 703 -6.80 31.35 -9.10
CA ALA A 703 -6.15 32.46 -9.79
C ALA A 703 -6.72 32.68 -11.19
N LEU A 704 -6.97 31.61 -11.96
CA LEU A 704 -7.64 31.69 -13.26
C LEU A 704 -9.05 32.26 -13.17
N ARG A 705 -9.83 31.80 -12.18
CA ARG A 705 -11.20 32.28 -11.94
C ARG A 705 -11.23 33.75 -11.49
N GLU A 706 -10.37 34.15 -10.56
CA GLU A 706 -10.28 35.53 -10.09
C GLU A 706 -9.90 36.50 -11.20
N ASN A 707 -9.02 36.09 -12.11
CA ASN A 707 -8.54 36.91 -13.23
C ASN A 707 -9.42 36.84 -14.47
N GLU A 708 -10.49 36.03 -14.48
CA GLU A 708 -11.42 35.93 -15.60
C GLU A 708 -12.13 37.26 -15.84
N PRO A 709 -11.91 37.97 -16.96
CA PRO A 709 -12.48 39.26 -17.23
C PRO A 709 -13.97 39.21 -17.65
N ASN A 710 -14.38 38.06 -18.17
CA ASN A 710 -15.79 37.88 -18.61
C ASN A 710 -16.63 37.37 -17.43
N GLU A 711 -17.46 38.18 -16.88
CA GLU A 711 -18.32 37.89 -15.73
C GLU A 711 -19.26 36.68 -15.98
N ALA A 712 -19.71 36.45 -17.21
CA ALA A 712 -20.57 35.30 -17.53
C ALA A 712 -19.74 34.00 -17.47
N VAL A 713 -18.51 34.01 -17.96
CA VAL A 713 -17.56 32.86 -17.87
C VAL A 713 -17.17 32.61 -16.42
N LYS A 714 -16.82 33.67 -15.69
CA LYS A 714 -16.49 33.62 -14.28
C LYS A 714 -17.60 33.04 -13.43
N SER A 715 -18.82 33.44 -13.67
CA SER A 715 -20.02 32.93 -12.97
C SER A 715 -20.35 31.49 -13.34
N ALA A 716 -19.92 31.01 -14.51
CA ALA A 716 -20.02 29.62 -14.93
C ALA A 716 -18.93 28.71 -14.37
N MET A 717 -17.86 29.31 -13.85
CA MET A 717 -16.81 28.54 -13.15
C MET A 717 -17.22 28.33 -11.70
N GLU A 718 -17.18 27.07 -11.27
CA GLU A 718 -17.44 26.72 -9.85
C GLU A 718 -16.49 27.48 -8.91
N GLU A 719 -16.92 27.68 -7.65
CA GLU A 719 -16.11 28.36 -6.64
C GLU A 719 -14.81 27.63 -6.29
N SER A 720 -14.78 26.34 -6.49
CA SER A 720 -13.61 25.49 -6.28
C SER A 720 -13.49 24.44 -7.38
N ILE A 721 -12.27 24.07 -7.74
CA ILE A 721 -12.03 22.99 -8.67
C ILE A 721 -12.56 21.64 -8.13
N MET A 722 -12.60 21.49 -6.82
CA MET A 722 -13.06 20.29 -6.13
C MET A 722 -14.53 19.94 -6.45
N ILE A 723 -15.37 20.95 -6.63
CA ILE A 723 -16.80 20.80 -6.94
C ILE A 723 -17.10 21.00 -8.42
N SER A 724 -16.09 21.26 -9.25
CA SER A 724 -16.24 21.42 -10.69
C SER A 724 -16.47 20.07 -11.37
N ALA A 725 -17.20 20.10 -12.50
CA ALA A 725 -17.47 18.88 -13.25
C ALA A 725 -16.19 18.23 -13.81
N TRP A 726 -16.12 16.89 -13.70
CA TRP A 726 -15.07 16.09 -14.31
C TRP A 726 -15.10 16.21 -15.82
N PRO A 727 -13.94 16.40 -16.51
CA PRO A 727 -13.89 16.49 -17.96
C PRO A 727 -14.37 15.20 -18.63
N THR A 728 -15.20 15.35 -19.64
CA THR A 728 -15.75 14.24 -20.42
C THR A 728 -15.29 14.31 -21.87
N PHE A 729 -15.22 13.16 -22.54
CA PHE A 729 -14.89 13.08 -23.96
C PHE A 729 -15.95 13.77 -24.82
N LYS A 730 -15.48 14.57 -25.78
CA LYS A 730 -16.32 15.28 -26.74
C LYS A 730 -15.97 14.83 -28.16
N ALA A 731 -16.93 14.28 -28.89
CA ALA A 731 -16.69 13.73 -30.21
C ALA A 731 -16.22 14.78 -31.23
N GLU A 732 -16.65 16.03 -31.07
CA GLU A 732 -16.27 17.16 -31.92
C GLU A 732 -14.79 17.59 -31.74
N TRP A 733 -14.12 17.11 -30.71
CA TRP A 733 -12.71 17.37 -30.43
C TRP A 733 -11.82 16.16 -30.68
N ASP A 734 -12.28 15.19 -31.48
CA ASP A 734 -11.45 14.06 -31.94
C ASP A 734 -10.85 14.38 -33.30
N PHE A 735 -9.61 14.85 -33.29
CA PHE A 735 -8.86 15.28 -34.49
C PHE A 735 -7.76 14.28 -34.85
N ALA A 736 -8.12 13.04 -35.13
CA ALA A 736 -7.18 11.96 -35.42
C ALA A 736 -6.20 12.26 -36.60
N LYS A 737 -6.65 13.03 -37.58
CA LYS A 737 -5.82 13.45 -38.70
C LYS A 737 -4.68 14.39 -38.26
N GLU A 738 -5.03 15.42 -37.50
CA GLU A 738 -4.08 16.41 -37.01
C GLU A 738 -3.14 15.80 -35.96
N GLU A 739 -3.60 14.81 -35.19
CA GLU A 739 -2.72 14.03 -34.33
C GLU A 739 -1.61 13.31 -35.11
N ALA A 740 -1.98 12.66 -36.20
CA ALA A 740 -1.00 11.97 -37.07
C ALA A 740 -0.02 12.96 -37.73
N GLU A 741 -0.50 14.12 -38.17
CA GLU A 741 0.31 15.18 -38.79
C GLU A 741 1.33 15.75 -37.79
N VAL A 742 0.91 16.06 -36.56
CA VAL A 742 1.81 16.58 -35.53
C VAL A 742 2.76 15.48 -35.02
N ALA A 743 2.34 14.23 -34.97
CA ALA A 743 3.22 13.11 -34.64
C ALA A 743 4.40 13.01 -35.62
N LEU A 744 4.15 13.19 -36.92
CA LEU A 744 5.18 13.18 -37.94
C LEU A 744 6.17 14.35 -37.78
N ILE A 745 5.66 15.55 -37.46
CA ILE A 745 6.52 16.72 -37.19
C ILE A 745 7.37 16.46 -35.92
N LYS A 746 6.78 15.90 -34.87
CA LYS A 746 7.52 15.55 -33.65
C LYS A 746 8.62 14.53 -33.91
N GLU A 747 8.35 13.52 -34.75
CA GLU A 747 9.33 12.50 -35.14
C GLU A 747 10.52 13.18 -35.87
N ALA A 748 10.24 14.06 -36.81
CA ALA A 748 11.27 14.81 -37.55
C ALA A 748 12.12 15.69 -36.62
N VAL A 749 11.48 16.47 -35.74
CA VAL A 749 12.19 17.33 -34.77
C VAL A 749 13.06 16.50 -33.82
N LYS A 750 12.56 15.37 -33.34
CA LYS A 750 13.33 14.45 -32.47
C LYS A 750 14.55 13.90 -33.20
N SER A 751 14.38 13.51 -34.45
CA SER A 751 15.45 13.00 -35.33
C SER A 751 16.54 14.05 -35.58
N ILE A 752 16.15 15.27 -35.90
CA ILE A 752 17.09 16.40 -36.07
C ILE A 752 17.85 16.68 -34.75
N ARG A 753 17.15 16.73 -33.63
CA ARG A 753 17.79 16.92 -32.31
C ARG A 753 18.79 15.81 -32.01
N ALA A 754 18.47 14.55 -32.31
CA ALA A 754 19.37 13.42 -32.11
C ALA A 754 20.66 13.59 -32.96
N VAL A 755 20.54 13.93 -34.24
CA VAL A 755 21.70 14.21 -35.12
C VAL A 755 22.53 15.37 -34.56
N ARG A 756 21.89 16.45 -34.14
CA ARG A 756 22.59 17.60 -33.54
C ARG A 756 23.35 17.24 -32.28
N THR A 757 22.77 16.41 -31.42
CA THR A 757 23.40 15.90 -30.19
C THR A 757 24.61 15.01 -30.55
N ASP A 758 24.45 14.08 -31.49
CA ASP A 758 25.52 13.20 -31.93
C ASP A 758 26.73 14.00 -32.51
N LYS A 759 26.47 15.10 -33.19
CA LYS A 759 27.48 15.98 -33.75
C LYS A 759 27.93 17.10 -32.79
N ASN A 760 27.44 17.14 -31.58
CA ASN A 760 27.72 18.18 -30.57
C ASN A 760 27.43 19.60 -31.06
N VAL A 761 26.35 19.80 -31.84
CA VAL A 761 25.98 21.10 -32.44
C VAL A 761 25.31 21.98 -31.37
N PRO A 762 25.86 23.14 -31.03
CA PRO A 762 25.23 24.01 -30.01
C PRO A 762 23.93 24.63 -30.55
N PRO A 763 22.98 24.98 -29.68
CA PRO A 763 21.70 25.60 -30.05
C PRO A 763 21.85 26.90 -30.87
N SER A 764 22.90 27.66 -30.64
CA SER A 764 23.17 28.91 -31.34
C SER A 764 23.55 28.72 -32.84
N ARG A 765 23.97 27.50 -33.19
CA ARG A 765 24.31 27.19 -34.60
C ARG A 765 23.09 26.62 -35.30
N LYS A 766 22.50 27.38 -36.18
CA LYS A 766 21.36 26.98 -37.00
C LYS A 766 21.84 26.20 -38.24
N ALA A 767 21.03 25.22 -38.68
CA ALA A 767 21.32 24.43 -39.87
C ALA A 767 20.11 24.41 -40.82
N LYS A 768 20.35 24.35 -42.09
CA LYS A 768 19.31 24.13 -43.09
C LYS A 768 18.78 22.70 -42.93
N VAL A 769 17.48 22.53 -43.07
CA VAL A 769 16.78 21.24 -43.01
C VAL A 769 16.10 21.00 -44.33
N ILE A 770 16.39 19.89 -44.99
CA ILE A 770 15.77 19.49 -46.25
C ILE A 770 14.97 18.21 -45.99
N VAL A 771 13.67 18.28 -46.20
CA VAL A 771 12.77 17.14 -46.02
C VAL A 771 12.42 16.55 -47.38
N VAL A 772 12.68 15.26 -47.55
CA VAL A 772 12.42 14.54 -48.80
C VAL A 772 11.37 13.48 -48.59
N SER A 773 10.25 13.56 -49.32
CA SER A 773 9.20 12.55 -49.35
C SER A 773 8.53 12.50 -50.70
N ASP A 774 8.29 11.31 -51.23
CA ASP A 774 7.56 11.08 -52.48
C ASP A 774 6.04 11.35 -52.33
N LYS A 775 5.52 11.37 -51.10
CA LYS A 775 4.10 11.58 -50.78
C LYS A 775 3.76 13.07 -50.68
N GLU A 776 2.79 13.50 -51.45
CA GLU A 776 2.35 14.90 -51.48
C GLU A 776 1.74 15.38 -50.14
N ASP A 777 0.91 14.54 -49.50
CA ASP A 777 0.32 14.83 -48.22
C ASP A 777 1.36 15.01 -47.12
N VAL A 778 2.42 14.21 -47.12
CA VAL A 778 3.56 14.35 -46.20
C VAL A 778 4.31 15.66 -46.44
N ARG A 779 4.59 16.00 -47.71
CA ARG A 779 5.25 17.26 -48.01
C ARG A 779 4.43 18.48 -47.59
N ARG A 780 3.08 18.43 -47.78
CA ARG A 780 2.19 19.47 -47.27
C ARG A 780 2.34 19.67 -45.77
N VAL A 781 2.32 18.58 -44.97
CA VAL A 781 2.48 18.64 -43.51
C VAL A 781 3.76 19.34 -43.10
N PHE A 782 4.89 19.02 -43.74
CA PHE A 782 6.17 19.64 -43.42
C PHE A 782 6.24 21.10 -43.88
N THR A 783 5.63 21.45 -45.00
CA THR A 783 5.51 22.85 -45.48
C THR A 783 4.65 23.69 -44.51
N GLU A 784 3.50 23.19 -44.10
CA GLU A 784 2.63 23.87 -43.15
C GLU A 784 3.26 23.95 -41.74
N GLY A 785 4.10 22.96 -41.41
CA GLY A 785 4.81 22.86 -40.12
C GLY A 785 6.19 23.54 -40.07
N GLU A 786 6.62 24.26 -41.11
CA GLU A 786 7.96 24.86 -41.23
C GLU A 786 8.38 25.69 -40.00
N SER A 787 7.45 26.47 -39.44
CA SER A 787 7.70 27.34 -38.30
C SER A 787 8.11 26.55 -37.01
N PHE A 788 7.71 25.29 -36.88
CA PHE A 788 8.08 24.44 -35.74
C PHE A 788 9.55 24.01 -35.82
N PHE A 789 10.10 23.84 -37.01
CA PHE A 789 11.51 23.46 -37.15
C PHE A 789 12.45 24.59 -36.76
N ALA A 790 12.10 25.84 -37.08
CA ALA A 790 12.88 27.00 -36.67
C ALA A 790 12.97 27.13 -35.14
N SER A 791 11.87 26.94 -34.44
CA SER A 791 11.78 27.08 -33.00
C SER A 791 12.27 25.84 -32.25
N LEU A 792 11.90 24.63 -32.69
CA LEU A 792 12.11 23.38 -31.95
C LEU A 792 13.36 22.61 -32.34
N SER A 793 13.92 22.82 -33.56
CA SER A 793 15.11 22.11 -34.04
C SER A 793 16.26 23.03 -34.46
N TYR A 794 16.11 24.34 -34.22
CA TYR A 794 17.10 25.36 -34.61
C TYR A 794 17.42 25.35 -36.12
N ALA A 795 16.38 25.13 -36.94
CA ALA A 795 16.52 25.23 -38.39
C ALA A 795 16.73 26.70 -38.81
N SER A 796 17.67 26.96 -39.75
CA SER A 796 17.83 28.24 -40.39
C SER A 796 16.83 28.45 -41.52
N GLU A 797 16.54 27.37 -42.25
CA GLU A 797 15.65 27.26 -43.39
C GLU A 797 15.10 25.84 -43.46
N VAL A 798 13.90 25.66 -43.95
CA VAL A 798 13.30 24.36 -44.25
C VAL A 798 12.94 24.27 -45.72
N GLU A 799 13.43 23.28 -46.40
CA GLU A 799 13.09 22.99 -47.81
C GLU A 799 12.40 21.63 -47.88
N VAL A 800 11.31 21.56 -48.61
CA VAL A 800 10.53 20.33 -48.76
C VAL A 800 10.46 19.93 -50.22
N GLN A 801 10.95 18.74 -50.56
CA GLN A 801 11.03 18.29 -51.94
C GLN A 801 10.66 16.82 -52.14
N ALA A 802 10.37 16.44 -53.37
CA ALA A 802 9.90 15.11 -53.73
C ALA A 802 11.00 14.03 -53.75
N ASP A 803 12.23 14.43 -54.12
CA ASP A 803 13.37 13.54 -54.32
C ASP A 803 14.68 14.17 -53.78
N LYS A 804 15.78 13.46 -53.90
CA LYS A 804 17.12 13.88 -53.41
C LYS A 804 17.83 14.88 -54.35
N SER A 805 17.20 15.43 -55.38
CA SER A 805 17.84 16.32 -56.34
C SER A 805 18.41 17.57 -55.64
N GLY A 806 19.66 17.92 -55.97
CA GLY A 806 20.32 19.11 -55.43
C GLY A 806 20.87 18.98 -54.01
N ILE A 807 20.73 17.81 -53.36
CA ILE A 807 21.28 17.58 -52.02
C ILE A 807 22.70 17.05 -52.11
N ASP A 808 23.62 17.68 -51.37
CA ASP A 808 25.04 17.27 -51.32
C ASP A 808 25.15 15.83 -50.78
N ASP A 809 26.01 15.02 -51.37
CA ASP A 809 26.27 13.65 -50.93
C ASP A 809 26.86 13.56 -49.52
N ASN A 810 27.45 14.62 -49.01
CA ASN A 810 27.96 14.73 -47.65
C ASN A 810 26.91 15.18 -46.64
N ALA A 811 25.68 15.50 -47.06
CA ALA A 811 24.63 15.89 -46.15
C ALA A 811 24.32 14.74 -45.14
N VAL A 812 24.21 15.08 -43.86
CA VAL A 812 23.83 14.13 -42.83
C VAL A 812 22.35 13.83 -42.99
N SER A 813 22.01 12.55 -43.09
CA SER A 813 20.62 12.12 -43.24
C SER A 813 20.08 11.50 -41.97
N ALA A 814 18.78 11.69 -41.70
CA ALA A 814 18.02 11.03 -40.69
C ALA A 814 16.73 10.47 -41.31
N VAL A 815 16.52 9.18 -41.20
CA VAL A 815 15.33 8.49 -41.74
C VAL A 815 14.22 8.50 -40.68
N ILE A 816 13.04 8.91 -41.08
CA ILE A 816 11.82 8.87 -40.31
C ILE A 816 10.76 8.01 -41.01
N SER A 817 9.63 7.79 -40.37
CA SER A 817 8.60 6.83 -40.88
C SER A 817 8.09 7.11 -42.29
N GLN A 818 8.02 8.40 -42.72
CA GLN A 818 7.45 8.78 -44.03
C GLN A 818 8.32 9.78 -44.84
N ALA A 819 9.52 10.09 -44.38
CA ALA A 819 10.41 11.01 -45.04
C ALA A 819 11.88 10.74 -44.71
N VAL A 820 12.78 11.35 -45.45
CA VAL A 820 14.21 11.41 -45.11
C VAL A 820 14.58 12.88 -44.93
N ILE A 821 15.24 13.18 -43.84
CA ILE A 821 15.68 14.52 -43.49
C ILE A 821 17.16 14.64 -43.80
N TYR A 822 17.55 15.68 -44.50
CA TYR A 822 18.96 15.99 -44.81
C TYR A 822 19.35 17.33 -44.20
N MET A 823 20.56 17.40 -43.67
CA MET A 823 21.19 18.62 -43.17
C MET A 823 22.58 18.75 -43.75
N PRO A 824 22.95 19.90 -44.36
CA PRO A 824 24.29 20.13 -44.87
C PRO A 824 25.33 19.94 -43.75
N PHE A 825 26.38 19.17 -44.03
CA PHE A 825 27.41 18.90 -43.04
C PHE A 825 28.12 20.19 -42.58
N SER A 826 28.35 21.14 -43.47
CA SER A 826 28.93 22.46 -43.21
C SER A 826 28.15 23.29 -42.17
N ASP A 827 26.82 23.07 -42.12
CA ASP A 827 25.97 23.77 -41.15
C ASP A 827 26.06 23.16 -39.76
N LEU A 828 26.32 21.86 -39.68
CA LEU A 828 26.37 21.13 -38.40
C LEU A 828 27.73 21.25 -37.71
N VAL A 829 28.82 21.24 -38.52
CA VAL A 829 30.18 21.17 -38.00
C VAL A 829 31.01 22.34 -38.50
N ASP A 830 31.84 22.91 -37.67
CA ASP A 830 32.87 23.88 -38.02
C ASP A 830 34.02 23.09 -38.69
N ILE A 831 34.05 23.11 -40.00
CA ILE A 831 34.97 22.29 -40.78
C ILE A 831 36.42 22.50 -40.34
N ASP A 832 36.85 23.75 -40.12
CA ASP A 832 38.21 24.06 -39.72
C ASP A 832 38.53 23.46 -38.31
N LYS A 833 37.61 23.59 -37.34
CA LYS A 833 37.79 23.00 -36.03
C LYS A 833 37.73 21.47 -36.05
N GLU A 834 36.90 20.91 -36.90
CA GLU A 834 36.80 19.46 -37.01
C GLU A 834 38.03 18.87 -37.69
N VAL A 835 38.56 19.53 -38.70
CA VAL A 835 39.85 19.19 -39.31
C VAL A 835 40.97 19.25 -38.25
N GLU A 836 41.04 20.33 -37.48
CA GLU A 836 42.04 20.44 -36.39
C GLU A 836 41.87 19.33 -35.34
N ARG A 837 40.65 19.00 -34.98
CA ARG A 837 40.33 17.89 -34.04
C ARG A 837 40.78 16.56 -34.60
N LEU A 838 40.43 16.26 -35.85
CA LEU A 838 40.80 15.03 -36.51
C LEU A 838 42.31 14.94 -36.75
N GLU A 839 43.02 16.03 -37.05
CA GLU A 839 44.46 16.05 -37.14
C GLU A 839 45.16 15.78 -35.81
N LYS A 840 44.61 16.30 -34.69
CA LYS A 840 45.04 15.94 -33.33
C LYS A 840 44.81 14.48 -33.03
N GLU A 841 43.65 13.95 -33.36
CA GLU A 841 43.31 12.55 -33.17
C GLU A 841 44.17 11.62 -34.06
N HIS A 842 44.40 11.99 -35.31
CA HIS A 842 45.32 11.29 -36.21
C HIS A 842 46.71 11.15 -35.58
N LYS A 843 47.27 12.28 -35.10
CA LYS A 843 48.56 12.30 -34.43
C LYS A 843 48.61 11.49 -33.16
N ARG A 844 47.49 11.48 -32.36
CA ARG A 844 47.32 10.66 -31.19
C ARG A 844 47.37 9.19 -31.56
N LEU A 845 46.58 8.78 -32.53
CA LEU A 845 46.48 7.38 -32.98
C LEU A 845 47.79 6.88 -33.59
N GLU A 846 48.53 7.70 -34.38
CA GLU A 846 49.90 7.38 -34.83
C GLU A 846 50.86 7.12 -33.66
N GLY A 847 50.75 7.96 -32.62
CA GLY A 847 51.52 7.76 -31.37
C GLY A 847 51.22 6.47 -30.66
N GLU A 848 49.93 6.11 -30.53
CA GLU A 848 49.52 4.86 -29.90
C GLU A 848 49.90 3.61 -30.72
N ILE A 849 49.76 3.69 -32.05
CA ILE A 849 50.20 2.63 -32.97
C ILE A 849 51.72 2.45 -32.90
N ALA A 850 52.51 3.52 -32.89
CA ALA A 850 53.97 3.46 -32.75
C ALA A 850 54.38 2.86 -31.40
N ARG A 851 53.66 3.19 -30.33
CA ARG A 851 53.89 2.66 -29.00
C ARG A 851 53.58 1.16 -28.96
N SER A 852 52.41 0.73 -29.44
CA SER A 852 52.03 -0.69 -29.46
C SER A 852 52.98 -1.50 -30.37
N ASN A 853 53.36 -0.98 -31.50
CA ASN A 853 54.37 -1.60 -32.36
C ASN A 853 55.72 -1.70 -31.67
N GLY A 854 56.16 -0.65 -30.95
CA GLY A 854 57.40 -0.65 -30.18
C GLY A 854 57.36 -1.69 -29.05
N MET A 855 56.23 -1.85 -28.37
CA MET A 855 56.06 -2.91 -27.35
C MET A 855 56.12 -4.31 -27.98
N LEU A 856 55.39 -4.55 -29.05
CA LEU A 856 55.31 -5.84 -29.75
C LEU A 856 56.63 -6.20 -30.49
N SER A 857 57.46 -5.23 -30.83
CA SER A 857 58.83 -5.43 -31.42
C SER A 857 59.92 -5.60 -30.37
N ASN A 858 59.64 -5.39 -29.12
CA ASN A 858 60.62 -5.54 -28.03
C ASN A 858 60.75 -7.00 -27.61
N GLU A 859 61.82 -7.65 -27.98
CA GLU A 859 62.08 -9.07 -27.65
C GLU A 859 62.03 -9.35 -26.14
N LYS A 860 62.39 -8.39 -25.28
CA LYS A 860 62.35 -8.56 -23.84
C LYS A 860 60.90 -8.50 -23.28
N PHE A 861 60.01 -7.77 -23.98
CA PHE A 861 58.62 -7.75 -23.65
C PHE A 861 57.91 -9.03 -24.13
N VAL A 862 58.07 -9.39 -25.40
CA VAL A 862 57.41 -10.55 -26.01
C VAL A 862 57.87 -11.88 -25.38
N SER A 863 59.10 -11.97 -24.91
CA SER A 863 59.63 -13.21 -24.25
C SER A 863 59.25 -13.37 -22.76
N LYS A 864 58.83 -12.28 -22.08
CA LYS A 864 58.55 -12.29 -20.63
C LYS A 864 57.10 -11.96 -20.26
N ALA A 865 56.30 -11.34 -21.16
CA ALA A 865 54.93 -10.99 -20.88
C ALA A 865 53.99 -12.21 -21.03
N PRO A 866 52.95 -12.33 -20.20
CA PRO A 866 51.93 -13.34 -20.40
C PRO A 866 51.27 -13.23 -21.76
N GLU A 867 50.95 -14.34 -22.40
CA GLU A 867 50.35 -14.42 -23.73
C GLU A 867 49.05 -13.58 -23.84
N ALA A 868 48.23 -13.53 -22.77
CA ALA A 868 47.07 -12.68 -22.68
C ALA A 868 47.37 -11.18 -22.84
N LYS A 869 48.52 -10.69 -22.32
CA LYS A 869 48.95 -9.29 -22.47
C LYS A 869 49.47 -8.98 -23.89
N ILE A 870 50.11 -9.93 -24.53
CA ILE A 870 50.59 -9.81 -25.91
C ILE A 870 49.37 -9.74 -26.84
N ASN A 871 48.35 -10.57 -26.62
CA ASN A 871 47.13 -10.60 -27.39
C ASN A 871 46.31 -9.30 -27.20
N GLU A 872 46.19 -8.84 -25.96
CA GLU A 872 45.56 -7.54 -25.64
C GLU A 872 46.23 -6.36 -26.43
N GLU A 873 47.56 -6.36 -26.50
CA GLU A 873 48.29 -5.30 -27.19
C GLU A 873 48.15 -5.40 -28.72
N LYS A 874 48.07 -6.63 -29.27
CA LYS A 874 47.74 -6.87 -30.68
C LYS A 874 46.33 -6.40 -31.03
N GLU A 875 45.35 -6.66 -30.18
CA GLU A 875 43.98 -6.19 -30.34
C GLU A 875 43.90 -4.66 -30.33
N LYS A 876 44.60 -4.00 -29.38
CA LYS A 876 44.72 -2.55 -29.34
C LYS A 876 45.32 -1.97 -30.60
N LEU A 877 46.43 -2.59 -31.10
CA LEU A 877 47.05 -2.18 -32.31
C LEU A 877 46.12 -2.26 -33.51
N ALA A 878 45.40 -3.39 -33.67
CA ALA A 878 44.43 -3.58 -34.74
C ALA A 878 43.30 -2.52 -34.66
N LYS A 879 42.80 -2.29 -33.46
CA LYS A 879 41.75 -1.28 -33.18
C LYS A 879 42.22 0.14 -33.52
N TYR A 880 43.44 0.53 -33.10
CA TYR A 880 43.97 1.86 -33.39
C TYR A 880 44.26 2.04 -34.89
N THR A 881 44.71 1.00 -35.58
CA THR A 881 44.94 1.02 -37.02
C THR A 881 43.63 1.23 -37.79
N GLU A 882 42.56 0.53 -37.37
CA GLU A 882 41.25 0.73 -38.02
C GLU A 882 40.68 2.13 -37.70
N MET A 883 40.84 2.62 -36.47
CA MET A 883 40.46 3.99 -36.11
C MET A 883 41.23 5.04 -36.88
N LEU A 884 42.55 4.85 -37.11
CA LEU A 884 43.38 5.76 -37.90
C LEU A 884 42.91 5.83 -39.32
N LYS A 885 42.63 4.67 -39.93
CA LYS A 885 42.09 4.62 -41.29
C LYS A 885 40.77 5.39 -41.44
N GLN A 886 39.88 5.26 -40.46
CA GLN A 886 38.60 6.00 -40.41
C GLN A 886 38.84 7.52 -40.32
N VAL A 887 39.78 7.94 -39.48
CA VAL A 887 40.17 9.35 -39.33
C VAL A 887 40.76 9.90 -40.63
N GLU A 888 41.63 9.15 -41.32
CA GLU A 888 42.22 9.54 -42.61
C GLU A 888 41.17 9.65 -43.72
N GLU A 889 40.22 8.73 -43.79
CA GLU A 889 39.09 8.81 -44.70
C GLU A 889 38.23 10.05 -44.43
N GLN A 890 37.96 10.37 -43.16
CA GLN A 890 37.23 11.58 -42.77
C GLN A 890 37.99 12.85 -43.13
N LEU A 891 39.28 12.92 -42.81
CA LEU A 891 40.14 14.07 -43.19
C LEU A 891 40.22 14.28 -44.71
N THR A 892 40.33 13.19 -45.47
CA THR A 892 40.36 13.25 -46.95
C THR A 892 39.04 13.79 -47.48
N ARG A 893 37.89 13.40 -46.90
CA ARG A 893 36.57 13.91 -47.29
C ARG A 893 36.43 15.40 -46.98
N LEU A 894 36.82 15.82 -45.75
CA LEU A 894 36.70 17.20 -45.30
C LEU A 894 37.64 18.18 -46.01
N LYS A 895 38.82 17.74 -46.45
CA LYS A 895 39.81 18.57 -47.19
C LYS A 895 39.54 18.64 -48.71
N LYS A 896 38.61 17.82 -49.24
CA LYS A 896 38.14 17.88 -50.60
C LYS A 896 37.04 18.90 -50.87
N ASN A 897 36.38 19.33 -49.80
CA ASN A 897 35.37 20.38 -49.77
C ASN A 897 35.99 21.69 -49.25
#